data_069cdbf33fdc1584c8476045083ca7c2
#
_entry.id   069cdbf33fdc1584c8476045083ca7c2
#
_cell.length_a   1.000
_cell.length_b   1.000
_cell.length_c   1.000
_cell.angle_alpha   90.00
_cell.angle_beta   90.00
_cell.angle_gamma   90.00
#
_symmetry.space_group_name_H-M   'P 1'
#
loop_
_entity.id
_entity.type
_entity.pdbx_description
1 polymer ?
#
loop_
_entity_poly.entity_id
_entity_poly.type
_entity_poly.pdbx_seq_one_letter_code
_entity_poly.pdbx_strand_id
1 'polypeptide(L)'
;MKKFILSAAAAAVLALPAIARTEKGAYLNPKLPTEARVADLLGRMTVEEKVGQLLCPFGWEMYEIKGPDKVVESQKFRDLIRDTGTGMLWATFRADPWTQKTLTNGLSPRQAAMAANAMQKYVIDNTRLGIPMFLAEEAPHGHMAIGTTVFPTGLGMAATWNPALMKQVGAVIGNEVRSQGAHISYGPVLDLSRDPRWSRVEETFGEDPLLAGRLGGSMISGLGGGDVTKPNSTIATLKHFLAYAVPEGGQNGNYSVVGRRDLLQNFLPPFRQAVDSGALSIMSSYNSIDGIPCTSNKEYLSDMLADWGFKGFTVSDLFSIEGIHETHHVAPTFADAAIMALNAGLDVDLGGNAYKNLIEAVKSGKVDRNELDRAVGRVLRLKFDMGLFEKPYVEPKATAKVGGKENSDVALEVARESVTLLKNGGLLPLEGDRKIKVALVGPNADNVYNMLGDYTAPQPDGHVVTVLEGLRNRPGLDVTYVKGCAVRDTLDSTIPEAVEAARNADVIVAVVGGSSARDFKTEYKETGAAVVDTKAVSDMESGEGYDRSTITLLGRQNELLRAMKATGKPLVVVYIEGRPLDKEWAAENADALITAYYPGQQGGNAIAEVITGEYNPAGRLPVSVPRSVGQIPVYYNRKAPALHAYVEEEAGPRYPFGYGLSYTTFKYSGLTVTPGADGSVNVDLTVTNTGSRDGDEVVQLYVAPEYAATVQPVKRLAEFSRVNISAGQSRKVSFNLPATTFHIIGPDYKWQPQPGKWDIMVGASSADIRSTATVDR
;
A
#
# COMPACT_ATOMS: atom_id res chain seq x y z
N MET A 1 -74.90 5.62 -38.18
CA MET A 1 -74.21 6.92 -37.99
C MET A 1 -73.72 7.01 -36.53
N LYS A 2 -72.48 6.69 -36.28
CA LYS A 2 -71.78 7.00 -35.01
C LYS A 2 -70.39 7.50 -35.40
N LYS A 3 -70.12 8.75 -35.06
CA LYS A 3 -68.85 9.45 -35.31
C LYS A 3 -67.82 8.98 -34.26
N PHE A 4 -66.67 8.50 -34.69
CA PHE A 4 -65.49 8.33 -33.88
C PHE A 4 -64.74 9.66 -33.78
N ILE A 5 -64.53 10.16 -32.59
CA ILE A 5 -63.63 11.27 -32.28
C ILE A 5 -62.27 10.68 -31.92
N LEU A 6 -61.23 10.93 -32.73
CA LEU A 6 -59.84 10.65 -32.34
C LEU A 6 -59.33 11.83 -31.50
N SER A 7 -59.00 11.54 -30.23
CA SER A 7 -58.23 12.47 -29.40
C SER A 7 -56.73 12.27 -29.66
N ALA A 8 -56.10 13.25 -30.28
CA ALA A 8 -54.63 13.32 -30.35
C ALA A 8 -54.08 13.86 -29.02
N ALA A 9 -53.40 13.03 -28.23
CA ALA A 9 -52.62 13.49 -27.10
C ALA A 9 -51.29 14.02 -27.61
N ALA A 10 -51.09 15.33 -27.58
CA ALA A 10 -49.80 15.95 -27.83
C ALA A 10 -48.87 15.73 -26.60
N ALA A 11 -47.84 14.93 -26.74
CA ALA A 11 -46.76 14.82 -25.76
C ALA A 11 -45.94 16.11 -25.82
N ALA A 12 -46.10 16.98 -24.85
CA ALA A 12 -45.20 18.11 -24.65
C ALA A 12 -43.88 17.62 -24.11
N VAL A 13 -42.87 17.53 -24.98
CA VAL A 13 -41.45 17.38 -24.56
C VAL A 13 -41.06 18.69 -23.90
N LEU A 14 -40.99 18.72 -22.58
CA LEU A 14 -40.39 19.81 -21.84
C LEU A 14 -38.87 19.80 -22.17
N ALA A 15 -38.48 20.60 -23.13
CA ALA A 15 -37.10 20.97 -23.33
C ALA A 15 -36.65 21.80 -22.11
N LEU A 16 -35.85 21.22 -21.25
CA LEU A 16 -35.13 21.97 -20.21
C LEU A 16 -34.32 23.05 -20.90
N PRO A 17 -34.38 24.31 -20.44
CA PRO A 17 -33.57 25.36 -21.04
C PRO A 17 -32.10 25.01 -20.87
N ALA A 18 -31.34 24.96 -21.98
CA ALA A 18 -29.89 24.94 -21.93
C ALA A 18 -29.46 26.15 -21.09
N ILE A 19 -28.85 25.88 -19.92
CA ILE A 19 -28.31 26.94 -19.07
C ILE A 19 -27.25 27.65 -19.89
N ALA A 20 -27.55 28.85 -20.37
CA ALA A 20 -26.64 29.66 -21.13
C ALA A 20 -25.37 29.88 -20.30
N ARG A 21 -24.24 29.45 -20.82
CA ARG A 21 -22.90 29.76 -20.28
C ARG A 21 -22.75 31.29 -20.27
N THR A 22 -23.05 31.91 -19.12
CA THR A 22 -22.90 33.34 -18.94
C THR A 22 -21.42 33.68 -18.93
N GLU A 23 -21.01 34.59 -19.79
CA GLU A 23 -19.68 35.21 -19.97
C GLU A 23 -18.47 34.27 -19.74
N LYS A 24 -17.62 34.14 -20.77
CA LYS A 24 -16.36 33.38 -20.69
C LYS A 24 -15.50 33.96 -19.56
N GLY A 25 -15.54 33.28 -18.39
CA GLY A 25 -14.77 33.67 -17.23
C GLY A 25 -13.25 33.61 -17.52
N ALA A 26 -12.49 34.44 -16.81
CA ALA A 26 -11.03 34.46 -16.96
C ALA A 26 -10.41 33.08 -16.63
N TYR A 27 -11.06 32.29 -15.78
CA TYR A 27 -10.61 30.93 -15.42
C TYR A 27 -10.51 29.98 -16.64
N LEU A 28 -11.24 30.22 -17.71
CA LEU A 28 -11.18 29.43 -18.95
C LEU A 28 -10.03 29.82 -19.87
N ASN A 29 -9.28 30.87 -19.55
CA ASN A 29 -8.15 31.31 -20.36
C ASN A 29 -6.85 30.57 -19.92
N PRO A 30 -6.35 29.59 -20.71
CA PRO A 30 -5.16 28.80 -20.34
C PRO A 30 -3.85 29.61 -20.36
N LYS A 31 -3.88 30.86 -20.86
CA LYS A 31 -2.70 31.75 -20.86
C LYS A 31 -2.51 32.47 -19.51
N LEU A 32 -3.52 32.48 -18.65
CA LEU A 32 -3.41 33.08 -17.33
C LEU A 32 -2.71 32.13 -16.34
N PRO A 33 -1.95 32.67 -15.36
CA PRO A 33 -1.41 31.85 -14.29
C PRO A 33 -2.50 31.11 -13.50
N THR A 34 -2.20 29.91 -13.04
CA THR A 34 -3.12 29.07 -12.26
C THR A 34 -3.79 29.84 -11.11
N GLU A 35 -3.03 30.62 -10.33
CA GLU A 35 -3.57 31.38 -9.20
C GLU A 35 -4.62 32.43 -9.63
N ALA A 36 -4.42 33.08 -10.77
CA ALA A 36 -5.41 34.02 -11.29
C ALA A 36 -6.69 33.31 -11.75
N ARG A 37 -6.56 32.12 -12.33
CA ARG A 37 -7.69 31.28 -12.73
C ARG A 37 -8.47 30.79 -11.51
N VAL A 38 -7.77 30.31 -10.46
CA VAL A 38 -8.37 29.88 -9.18
C VAL A 38 -9.14 31.04 -8.55
N ALA A 39 -8.54 32.23 -8.45
CA ALA A 39 -9.17 33.41 -7.84
C ALA A 39 -10.44 33.83 -8.61
N ASP A 40 -10.40 33.88 -9.95
CA ASP A 40 -11.58 34.20 -10.79
C ASP A 40 -12.70 33.16 -10.58
N LEU A 41 -12.36 31.86 -10.57
CA LEU A 41 -13.35 30.80 -10.41
C LEU A 41 -13.96 30.81 -9.00
N LEU A 42 -13.18 30.93 -7.94
CA LEU A 42 -13.66 31.06 -6.55
C LEU A 42 -14.63 32.22 -6.35
N GLY A 43 -14.32 33.37 -7.01
CA GLY A 43 -15.21 34.56 -6.97
C GLY A 43 -16.56 34.37 -7.66
N ARG A 44 -16.67 33.38 -8.56
CA ARG A 44 -17.89 33.06 -9.29
C ARG A 44 -18.74 31.97 -8.64
N MET A 45 -18.14 31.14 -7.78
CA MET A 45 -18.79 29.99 -7.17
C MET A 45 -19.74 30.40 -6.03
N THR A 46 -20.90 29.74 -5.97
CA THR A 46 -21.77 29.78 -4.79
C THR A 46 -21.18 28.92 -3.66
N VAL A 47 -21.74 29.02 -2.45
CA VAL A 47 -21.32 28.18 -1.31
C VAL A 47 -21.55 26.71 -1.62
N GLU A 48 -22.68 26.38 -2.24
CA GLU A 48 -23.05 25.00 -2.63
C GLU A 48 -22.04 24.45 -3.65
N GLU A 49 -21.71 25.22 -4.67
CA GLU A 49 -20.71 24.80 -5.66
C GLU A 49 -19.31 24.61 -5.04
N LYS A 50 -18.94 25.46 -4.07
CA LYS A 50 -17.68 25.31 -3.33
C LYS A 50 -17.68 24.04 -2.49
N VAL A 51 -18.72 23.79 -1.71
CA VAL A 51 -18.83 22.55 -0.93
C VAL A 51 -18.84 21.33 -1.86
N GLY A 52 -19.57 21.39 -2.96
CA GLY A 52 -19.57 20.31 -3.96
C GLY A 52 -18.17 19.92 -4.44
N GLN A 53 -17.21 20.88 -4.58
CA GLN A 53 -15.82 20.56 -4.95
C GLN A 53 -15.06 19.77 -3.90
N LEU A 54 -15.50 19.77 -2.66
CA LEU A 54 -14.86 19.06 -1.54
C LEU A 54 -15.51 17.69 -1.23
N LEU A 55 -16.56 17.31 -1.96
CA LEU A 55 -17.22 16.00 -1.81
C LEU A 55 -16.58 14.97 -2.74
N CYS A 56 -16.33 13.77 -2.18
CA CYS A 56 -15.78 12.62 -2.91
C CYS A 56 -16.60 11.35 -2.64
N PRO A 57 -17.85 11.26 -3.15
CA PRO A 57 -18.71 10.08 -2.98
C PRO A 57 -18.26 8.91 -3.86
N PHE A 58 -18.94 7.76 -3.66
CA PHE A 58 -18.70 6.51 -4.39
C PHE A 58 -18.98 6.62 -5.88
N GLY A 59 -18.10 6.01 -6.70
CA GLY A 59 -18.16 6.08 -8.16
C GLY A 59 -18.69 4.85 -8.88
N TRP A 60 -18.64 3.64 -8.28
CA TRP A 60 -18.95 2.37 -8.98
C TRP A 60 -20.42 2.18 -9.41
N GLU A 61 -21.35 3.03 -8.97
CA GLU A 61 -22.74 3.05 -9.40
C GLU A 61 -23.07 4.24 -10.32
N MET A 62 -22.07 5.06 -10.68
CA MET A 62 -22.27 6.30 -11.40
C MET A 62 -22.27 6.14 -12.94
N TYR A 63 -22.15 4.91 -13.42
CA TYR A 63 -22.15 4.57 -14.84
C TYR A 63 -23.08 3.39 -15.16
N GLU A 64 -23.43 3.24 -16.44
CA GLU A 64 -24.18 2.09 -16.97
C GLU A 64 -23.48 1.57 -18.23
N ILE A 65 -23.21 0.25 -18.26
CA ILE A 65 -22.70 -0.43 -19.47
C ILE A 65 -23.87 -0.73 -20.40
N LYS A 66 -23.89 -0.12 -21.58
CA LYS A 66 -24.92 -0.34 -22.61
C LYS A 66 -24.45 -1.29 -23.73
N GLY A 67 -23.22 -1.75 -23.67
CA GLY A 67 -22.60 -2.68 -24.60
C GLY A 67 -21.08 -2.61 -24.58
N PRO A 68 -20.39 -3.45 -25.35
CA PRO A 68 -18.91 -3.53 -25.32
C PRO A 68 -18.22 -2.18 -25.60
N ASP A 69 -18.79 -1.37 -26.49
CA ASP A 69 -18.25 -0.08 -26.93
C ASP A 69 -19.11 1.11 -26.50
N LYS A 70 -19.96 0.95 -25.47
CA LYS A 70 -20.83 2.02 -24.99
C LYS A 70 -21.03 1.97 -23.49
N VAL A 71 -20.48 2.96 -22.81
CA VAL A 71 -20.74 3.24 -21.39
C VAL A 71 -21.27 4.67 -21.29
N VAL A 72 -22.28 4.88 -20.44
CA VAL A 72 -22.90 6.18 -20.21
C VAL A 72 -22.98 6.44 -18.72
N GLU A 73 -23.18 7.70 -18.34
CA GLU A 73 -23.48 8.07 -16.96
C GLU A 73 -24.84 7.51 -16.51
N SER A 74 -24.92 7.08 -15.24
CA SER A 74 -26.15 6.55 -14.65
C SER A 74 -27.14 7.67 -14.27
N GLN A 75 -28.40 7.30 -14.02
CA GLN A 75 -29.39 8.23 -13.47
C GLN A 75 -28.96 8.74 -12.09
N LYS A 76 -28.36 7.86 -11.24
CA LYS A 76 -27.82 8.23 -9.92
C LYS A 76 -26.75 9.34 -10.03
N PHE A 77 -25.90 9.26 -11.04
CA PHE A 77 -24.91 10.30 -11.32
C PHE A 77 -25.56 11.64 -11.71
N ARG A 78 -26.56 11.59 -12.60
CA ARG A 78 -27.28 12.82 -13.03
C ARG A 78 -27.97 13.50 -11.86
N ASP A 79 -28.57 12.70 -10.96
CA ASP A 79 -29.20 13.22 -9.74
C ASP A 79 -28.19 13.82 -8.79
N LEU A 80 -27.04 13.17 -8.56
CA LEU A 80 -25.93 13.70 -7.76
C LEU A 80 -25.47 15.07 -8.27
N ILE A 81 -25.25 15.20 -9.58
CA ILE A 81 -24.76 16.45 -10.18
C ILE A 81 -25.81 17.57 -10.10
N ARG A 82 -27.10 17.22 -10.26
CA ARG A 82 -28.21 18.19 -10.13
C ARG A 82 -28.36 18.67 -8.70
N ASP A 83 -28.32 17.77 -7.72
CA ASP A 83 -28.77 18.04 -6.35
C ASP A 83 -27.69 18.70 -5.49
N THR A 84 -26.46 18.19 -5.57
CA THR A 84 -25.35 18.69 -4.73
C THR A 84 -24.11 19.05 -5.53
N GLY A 85 -23.95 18.49 -6.72
CA GLY A 85 -22.69 18.51 -7.44
C GLY A 85 -21.61 17.68 -6.71
N THR A 86 -20.49 17.43 -7.38
CA THR A 86 -19.31 16.84 -6.76
C THR A 86 -18.05 17.25 -7.51
N GLY A 87 -16.97 17.47 -6.78
CA GLY A 87 -15.65 17.75 -7.35
C GLY A 87 -14.83 16.52 -7.64
N MET A 88 -15.18 15.39 -7.01
CA MET A 88 -14.45 14.12 -7.11
C MET A 88 -15.42 12.93 -7.04
N LEU A 89 -14.98 11.78 -7.56
CA LEU A 89 -15.55 10.47 -7.25
C LEU A 89 -14.43 9.54 -6.80
N TRP A 90 -14.74 8.61 -5.91
CA TRP A 90 -13.83 7.58 -5.47
C TRP A 90 -14.28 6.19 -5.91
N ALA A 91 -13.29 5.33 -6.26
CA ALA A 91 -13.51 3.92 -6.57
C ALA A 91 -14.49 3.69 -7.74
N THR A 92 -14.42 4.54 -8.75
CA THR A 92 -15.29 4.44 -9.94
C THR A 92 -15.06 3.14 -10.71
N PHE A 93 -13.80 2.70 -10.79
CA PHE A 93 -13.40 1.52 -11.54
C PHE A 93 -13.19 0.30 -10.66
N ARG A 94 -13.29 0.47 -9.34
CA ARG A 94 -13.15 -0.60 -8.35
C ARG A 94 -14.11 -1.74 -8.65
N ALA A 95 -13.59 -2.96 -8.58
CA ALA A 95 -14.37 -4.18 -8.67
C ALA A 95 -13.93 -5.15 -7.56
N ASP A 96 -14.83 -5.55 -6.71
CA ASP A 96 -14.62 -6.51 -5.63
C ASP A 96 -15.96 -7.00 -5.05
N PRO A 97 -15.97 -7.97 -4.13
CA PRO A 97 -17.18 -8.44 -3.47
C PRO A 97 -17.95 -7.35 -2.72
N TRP A 98 -17.30 -6.32 -2.18
CA TRP A 98 -17.99 -5.21 -1.52
C TRP A 98 -18.80 -4.36 -2.52
N THR A 99 -18.21 -4.01 -3.65
CA THR A 99 -18.90 -3.23 -4.70
C THR A 99 -19.86 -4.07 -5.53
N GLN A 100 -19.90 -5.40 -5.35
CA GLN A 100 -20.64 -6.37 -6.17
C GLN A 100 -20.29 -6.32 -7.66
N LYS A 101 -19.11 -5.78 -7.99
CA LYS A 101 -18.56 -5.78 -9.37
C LYS A 101 -17.70 -7.01 -9.58
N THR A 102 -17.89 -7.65 -10.72
CA THR A 102 -17.25 -8.89 -11.14
C THR A 102 -16.69 -8.74 -12.56
N LEU A 103 -16.04 -9.76 -13.10
CA LEU A 103 -15.60 -9.77 -14.50
C LEU A 103 -16.75 -9.60 -15.51
N THR A 104 -18.00 -9.91 -15.11
CA THR A 104 -19.16 -9.85 -16.01
C THR A 104 -19.88 -8.50 -15.99
N ASN A 105 -19.83 -7.76 -14.89
CA ASN A 105 -20.58 -6.51 -14.71
C ASN A 105 -19.70 -5.31 -14.32
N GLY A 106 -18.41 -5.52 -14.10
CA GLY A 106 -17.42 -4.47 -13.92
C GLY A 106 -16.88 -3.94 -15.25
N LEU A 107 -16.04 -2.91 -15.18
CA LEU A 107 -15.49 -2.24 -16.35
C LEU A 107 -14.18 -2.90 -16.79
N SER A 108 -14.08 -3.28 -18.06
CA SER A 108 -12.77 -3.52 -18.69
C SER A 108 -11.96 -2.19 -18.76
N PRO A 109 -10.63 -2.22 -18.94
CA PRO A 109 -9.83 -0.98 -19.01
C PRO A 109 -10.35 0.03 -20.04
N ARG A 110 -10.78 -0.43 -21.21
CA ARG A 110 -11.36 0.42 -22.25
C ARG A 110 -12.70 1.02 -21.82
N GLN A 111 -13.56 0.24 -21.19
CA GLN A 111 -14.85 0.70 -20.66
C GLN A 111 -14.66 1.70 -19.52
N ALA A 112 -13.62 1.54 -18.67
CA ALA A 112 -13.26 2.50 -17.63
C ALA A 112 -12.97 3.89 -18.24
N ALA A 113 -12.14 3.97 -19.29
CA ALA A 113 -11.88 5.19 -20.00
C ALA A 113 -13.14 5.81 -20.63
N MET A 114 -14.06 4.98 -21.14
CA MET A 114 -15.33 5.45 -21.69
C MET A 114 -16.27 5.97 -20.58
N ALA A 115 -16.32 5.32 -19.42
CA ALA A 115 -17.11 5.77 -18.27
C ALA A 115 -16.59 7.11 -17.74
N ALA A 116 -15.26 7.25 -17.59
CA ALA A 116 -14.63 8.52 -17.21
C ALA A 116 -15.03 9.65 -18.16
N ASN A 117 -14.90 9.42 -19.47
CA ASN A 117 -15.25 10.43 -20.48
C ASN A 117 -16.73 10.80 -20.47
N ALA A 118 -17.64 9.82 -20.30
CA ALA A 118 -19.08 10.07 -20.24
C ALA A 118 -19.44 10.97 -19.06
N MET A 119 -18.92 10.65 -17.86
CA MET A 119 -19.17 11.43 -16.66
C MET A 119 -18.55 12.83 -16.73
N GLN A 120 -17.31 12.95 -17.19
CA GLN A 120 -16.66 14.26 -17.39
C GLN A 120 -17.46 15.13 -18.36
N LYS A 121 -17.89 14.56 -19.48
CA LYS A 121 -18.70 15.28 -20.46
C LYS A 121 -20.01 15.77 -19.85
N TYR A 122 -20.71 14.91 -19.09
CA TYR A 122 -21.94 15.28 -18.45
C TYR A 122 -21.78 16.47 -17.49
N VAL A 123 -20.77 16.43 -16.63
CA VAL A 123 -20.51 17.51 -15.65
C VAL A 123 -20.17 18.82 -16.37
N ILE A 124 -19.28 18.77 -17.37
CA ILE A 124 -18.85 19.96 -18.09
C ILE A 124 -20.02 20.61 -18.84
N ASP A 125 -20.89 19.80 -19.44
CA ASP A 125 -22.00 20.32 -20.29
C ASP A 125 -23.24 20.71 -19.49
N ASN A 126 -23.46 20.13 -18.30
CA ASN A 126 -24.71 20.26 -17.52
C ASN A 126 -24.56 21.02 -16.19
N THR A 127 -23.38 21.59 -15.89
CA THR A 127 -23.18 22.45 -14.72
C THR A 127 -22.88 23.89 -15.15
N ARG A 128 -23.23 24.85 -14.30
CA ARG A 128 -23.12 26.28 -14.61
C ARG A 128 -21.68 26.72 -14.93
N LEU A 129 -20.69 26.18 -14.21
CA LEU A 129 -19.28 26.56 -14.37
C LEU A 129 -18.46 25.53 -15.17
N GLY A 130 -19.01 24.35 -15.43
CA GLY A 130 -18.36 23.30 -16.21
C GLY A 130 -17.02 22.85 -15.62
N ILE A 131 -16.92 22.73 -14.28
CA ILE A 131 -15.70 22.34 -13.58
C ILE A 131 -15.49 20.84 -13.74
N PRO A 132 -14.37 20.36 -14.33
CA PRO A 132 -14.08 18.94 -14.43
C PRO A 132 -13.93 18.26 -13.06
N MET A 133 -14.28 16.97 -12.98
CA MET A 133 -14.10 16.17 -11.76
C MET A 133 -12.71 15.53 -11.70
N PHE A 134 -12.24 15.26 -10.48
CA PHE A 134 -11.24 14.24 -10.24
C PHE A 134 -11.88 12.85 -10.10
N LEU A 135 -11.19 11.82 -10.56
CA LEU A 135 -11.47 10.42 -10.23
C LEU A 135 -10.31 9.90 -9.41
N ALA A 136 -10.60 9.42 -8.20
CA ALA A 136 -9.64 8.87 -7.25
C ALA A 136 -9.84 7.36 -7.14
N GLU A 137 -8.75 6.60 -7.17
CA GLU A 137 -8.79 5.14 -7.18
C GLU A 137 -7.81 4.54 -6.18
N GLU A 138 -8.14 3.38 -5.63
CA GLU A 138 -7.20 2.59 -4.83
C GLU A 138 -6.09 2.03 -5.72
N ALA A 139 -4.85 2.29 -5.33
CA ALA A 139 -3.69 1.85 -6.10
C ALA A 139 -2.43 1.59 -5.24
N PRO A 140 -2.54 0.89 -4.09
CA PRO A 140 -1.40 0.69 -3.19
C PRO A 140 -0.33 -0.25 -3.76
N HIS A 141 -0.74 -1.28 -4.53
CA HIS A 141 0.17 -2.25 -5.18
C HIS A 141 -0.33 -2.69 -6.57
N GLY A 142 -0.97 -1.78 -7.27
CA GLY A 142 -1.66 -1.92 -8.55
C GLY A 142 -2.97 -1.16 -8.49
N HIS A 143 -3.50 -0.73 -9.64
CA HIS A 143 -4.81 -0.09 -9.70
C HIS A 143 -5.91 -1.14 -9.42
N MET A 144 -6.78 -0.92 -8.44
CA MET A 144 -7.85 -1.87 -8.06
C MET A 144 -8.99 -1.89 -9.08
N ALA A 145 -8.66 -2.16 -10.34
CA ALA A 145 -9.59 -2.26 -11.47
C ALA A 145 -9.34 -3.53 -12.28
N ILE A 146 -10.36 -4.02 -13.00
CA ILE A 146 -10.24 -5.25 -13.79
C ILE A 146 -9.19 -5.11 -14.88
N GLY A 147 -8.31 -6.12 -15.00
CA GLY A 147 -7.33 -6.24 -16.07
C GLY A 147 -6.04 -5.43 -15.87
N THR A 148 -5.85 -4.80 -14.72
CA THR A 148 -4.63 -4.07 -14.36
C THR A 148 -3.57 -5.01 -13.78
N THR A 149 -2.35 -4.50 -13.69
CA THR A 149 -1.21 -5.22 -13.11
C THR A 149 -1.30 -5.26 -11.59
N VAL A 150 -1.12 -6.45 -11.00
CA VAL A 150 -1.08 -6.66 -9.55
C VAL A 150 0.32 -7.02 -9.10
N PHE A 151 0.97 -6.10 -8.41
CA PHE A 151 2.28 -6.28 -7.79
C PHE A 151 2.16 -7.03 -6.45
N PRO A 152 3.27 -7.53 -5.88
CA PRO A 152 3.30 -7.91 -4.47
C PRO A 152 2.75 -6.78 -3.58
N THR A 153 2.13 -7.15 -2.46
CA THR A 153 1.67 -6.16 -1.47
C THR A 153 2.82 -5.35 -0.87
N GLY A 154 2.52 -4.33 -0.07
CA GLY A 154 3.51 -3.43 0.51
C GLY A 154 4.68 -4.14 1.18
N LEU A 155 4.43 -5.18 2.01
CA LEU A 155 5.50 -5.99 2.62
C LEU A 155 6.36 -6.70 1.58
N GLY A 156 5.75 -7.27 0.53
CA GLY A 156 6.49 -7.92 -0.56
C GLY A 156 7.34 -6.91 -1.33
N MET A 157 6.79 -5.76 -1.68
CA MET A 157 7.55 -4.67 -2.30
C MET A 157 8.71 -4.20 -1.42
N ALA A 158 8.49 -4.10 -0.11
CA ALA A 158 9.52 -3.68 0.84
C ALA A 158 10.66 -4.71 0.97
N ALA A 159 10.36 -6.00 0.86
CA ALA A 159 11.37 -7.06 0.90
C ALA A 159 12.37 -7.01 -0.24
N THR A 160 12.09 -6.26 -1.32
CA THR A 160 13.05 -6.02 -2.41
C THR A 160 14.22 -5.12 -1.99
N TRP A 161 14.03 -4.20 -1.05
CA TRP A 161 15.01 -3.17 -0.70
C TRP A 161 15.57 -2.44 -1.93
N ASN A 162 14.72 -2.24 -2.95
CA ASN A 162 15.12 -1.68 -4.25
C ASN A 162 14.29 -0.44 -4.63
N PRO A 163 14.76 0.77 -4.28
CA PRO A 163 14.08 2.02 -4.63
C PRO A 163 13.91 2.23 -6.14
N ALA A 164 14.89 1.76 -6.96
CA ALA A 164 14.81 1.91 -8.40
C ALA A 164 13.66 1.07 -9.01
N LEU A 165 13.44 -0.13 -8.49
CA LEU A 165 12.33 -0.99 -8.87
C LEU A 165 10.98 -0.40 -8.43
N MET A 166 10.91 0.17 -7.21
CA MET A 166 9.70 0.86 -6.74
C MET A 166 9.32 2.05 -7.62
N LYS A 167 10.29 2.75 -8.19
CA LYS A 167 10.00 3.80 -9.18
C LYS A 167 9.36 3.24 -10.45
N GLN A 168 9.77 2.05 -10.90
CA GLN A 168 9.14 1.38 -12.05
C GLN A 168 7.71 0.95 -11.72
N VAL A 169 7.48 0.39 -10.52
CA VAL A 169 6.14 0.06 -10.02
C VAL A 169 5.22 1.28 -10.06
N GLY A 170 5.67 2.41 -9.51
CA GLY A 170 4.91 3.67 -9.56
C GLY A 170 4.60 4.13 -10.98
N ALA A 171 5.55 3.97 -11.93
CA ALA A 171 5.35 4.35 -13.31
C ALA A 171 4.31 3.46 -14.02
N VAL A 172 4.29 2.15 -13.75
CA VAL A 172 3.25 1.24 -14.26
C VAL A 172 1.88 1.62 -13.70
N ILE A 173 1.78 1.78 -12.38
CA ILE A 173 0.52 2.16 -11.72
C ILE A 173 -0.01 3.50 -12.26
N GLY A 174 0.83 4.53 -12.32
CA GLY A 174 0.45 5.84 -12.84
C GLY A 174 -0.06 5.78 -14.27
N ASN A 175 0.62 5.03 -15.12
CA ASN A 175 0.19 4.85 -16.52
C ASN A 175 -1.15 4.11 -16.63
N GLU A 176 -1.37 3.05 -15.84
CA GLU A 176 -2.62 2.28 -15.86
C GLU A 176 -3.80 3.09 -15.30
N VAL A 177 -3.59 3.83 -14.22
CA VAL A 177 -4.61 4.73 -13.63
C VAL A 177 -4.99 5.84 -14.61
N ARG A 178 -3.99 6.55 -15.19
CA ARG A 178 -4.22 7.68 -16.11
C ARG A 178 -4.84 7.27 -17.44
N SER A 179 -4.42 6.16 -18.02
CA SER A 179 -4.97 5.68 -19.30
C SER A 179 -6.45 5.29 -19.18
N GLN A 180 -6.90 4.89 -18.01
CA GLN A 180 -8.30 4.60 -17.71
C GLN A 180 -9.12 5.86 -17.34
N GLY A 181 -8.48 7.01 -17.16
CA GLY A 181 -9.14 8.30 -16.92
C GLY A 181 -9.20 8.74 -15.46
N ALA A 182 -8.58 8.01 -14.54
CA ALA A 182 -8.45 8.47 -13.16
C ALA A 182 -7.25 9.43 -13.00
N HIS A 183 -7.22 10.16 -11.90
CA HIS A 183 -6.31 11.29 -11.68
C HIS A 183 -5.52 11.15 -10.39
N ILE A 184 -6.09 10.49 -9.38
CA ILE A 184 -5.56 10.37 -8.04
C ILE A 184 -5.39 8.89 -7.72
N SER A 185 -4.21 8.52 -7.23
CA SER A 185 -3.88 7.18 -6.74
C SER A 185 -3.82 7.20 -5.21
N TYR A 186 -4.66 6.42 -4.53
CA TYR A 186 -4.56 6.21 -3.09
C TYR A 186 -3.46 5.20 -2.80
N GLY A 187 -2.34 5.70 -2.36
CA GLY A 187 -1.05 5.06 -2.15
C GLY A 187 0.12 6.01 -2.46
N PRO A 188 1.31 5.71 -1.92
CA PRO A 188 1.70 4.56 -1.11
C PRO A 188 1.18 4.61 0.34
N VAL A 189 1.16 3.41 1.00
CA VAL A 189 0.86 3.27 2.43
C VAL A 189 2.15 3.39 3.22
N LEU A 190 2.25 4.42 4.07
CA LEU A 190 3.47 4.78 4.81
C LEU A 190 3.38 4.49 6.30
N ASP A 191 2.36 3.75 6.73
CA ASP A 191 2.24 3.26 8.08
C ASP A 191 3.42 2.36 8.44
N LEU A 192 3.88 2.40 9.70
CA LEU A 192 4.96 1.55 10.19
C LEU A 192 4.40 0.35 10.94
N SER A 193 4.56 -0.83 10.36
CA SER A 193 4.08 -2.10 10.92
C SER A 193 4.88 -2.51 12.16
N ARG A 194 4.37 -2.19 13.35
CA ARG A 194 4.99 -2.56 14.63
C ARG A 194 4.15 -3.52 15.47
N ASP A 195 2.89 -3.72 15.10
CA ASP A 195 2.00 -4.70 15.70
C ASP A 195 1.45 -5.66 14.62
N PRO A 196 1.95 -6.89 14.53
CA PRO A 196 1.50 -7.86 13.53
C PRO A 196 0.05 -8.34 13.75
N ARG A 197 -0.60 -7.98 14.85
CA ARG A 197 -2.02 -8.28 15.07
C ARG A 197 -2.94 -7.37 14.27
N TRP A 198 -2.49 -6.17 13.93
CA TRP A 198 -3.23 -5.23 13.09
C TRP A 198 -3.50 -5.81 11.70
N SER A 199 -4.71 -5.63 11.21
CA SER A 199 -5.20 -6.29 9.99
C SER A 199 -4.54 -5.81 8.70
N ARG A 200 -4.00 -4.58 8.66
CA ARG A 200 -3.50 -3.91 7.45
C ARG A 200 -1.96 -3.90 7.33
N VAL A 201 -1.29 -4.80 8.02
CA VAL A 201 0.18 -4.95 7.97
C VAL A 201 0.68 -5.17 6.54
N GLU A 202 -0.02 -5.97 5.75
CA GLU A 202 0.33 -6.30 4.37
C GLU A 202 0.50 -5.09 3.45
N GLU A 203 -0.22 -3.99 3.72
CA GLU A 203 -0.21 -2.78 2.90
C GLU A 203 1.07 -1.95 3.09
N THR A 204 1.78 -2.12 4.22
CA THR A 204 2.88 -1.27 4.66
C THR A 204 4.23 -1.63 4.04
N PHE A 205 5.16 -0.67 4.01
CA PHE A 205 6.57 -0.94 3.70
C PHE A 205 7.39 -1.42 4.92
N GLY A 206 6.74 -1.99 5.92
CA GLY A 206 7.38 -2.61 7.08
C GLY A 206 7.54 -1.69 8.29
N GLU A 207 8.52 -2.01 9.16
CA GLU A 207 8.65 -1.39 10.48
C GLU A 207 9.61 -0.19 10.53
N ASP A 208 10.42 0.00 9.48
CA ASP A 208 11.51 0.99 9.48
C ASP A 208 11.15 2.29 8.76
N PRO A 209 11.34 3.46 9.39
CA PRO A 209 10.98 4.75 8.80
C PRO A 209 11.82 5.14 7.58
N LEU A 210 13.10 4.77 7.51
CA LEU A 210 13.94 5.07 6.36
C LEU A 210 13.56 4.21 5.16
N LEU A 211 13.39 2.90 5.37
CA LEU A 211 13.00 1.97 4.31
C LEU A 211 11.65 2.37 3.73
N ALA A 212 10.63 2.60 4.58
CA ALA A 212 9.29 3.02 4.15
C ALA A 212 9.33 4.36 3.39
N GLY A 213 10.07 5.35 3.89
CA GLY A 213 10.21 6.64 3.23
C GLY A 213 10.93 6.56 1.88
N ARG A 214 12.01 5.77 1.78
CA ARG A 214 12.79 5.58 0.53
C ARG A 214 11.98 4.86 -0.54
N LEU A 215 11.32 3.78 -0.20
CA LEU A 215 10.53 3.00 -1.16
C LEU A 215 9.26 3.75 -1.56
N GLY A 216 8.53 4.31 -0.59
CA GLY A 216 7.36 5.13 -0.86
C GLY A 216 7.68 6.37 -1.69
N GLY A 217 8.75 7.11 -1.35
CA GLY A 217 9.22 8.26 -2.13
C GLY A 217 9.62 7.90 -3.56
N SER A 218 10.23 6.73 -3.75
CA SER A 218 10.57 6.23 -5.09
C SER A 218 9.33 5.86 -5.90
N MET A 219 8.33 5.23 -5.27
CA MET A 219 7.05 4.94 -5.90
C MET A 219 6.34 6.24 -6.33
N ILE A 220 6.33 7.28 -5.48
CA ILE A 220 5.79 8.60 -5.81
C ILE A 220 6.51 9.23 -7.00
N SER A 221 7.84 9.11 -7.05
CA SER A 221 8.64 9.58 -8.19
C SER A 221 8.23 8.87 -9.49
N GLY A 222 7.83 7.60 -9.43
CA GLY A 222 7.28 6.83 -10.54
C GLY A 222 5.87 7.29 -10.93
N LEU A 223 5.01 7.58 -9.95
CA LEU A 223 3.66 8.11 -10.16
C LEU A 223 3.63 9.52 -10.79
N GLY A 224 4.80 10.18 -10.89
CA GLY A 224 4.93 11.50 -11.53
C GLY A 224 5.78 12.50 -10.77
N GLY A 225 6.09 12.23 -9.48
CA GLY A 225 6.94 13.07 -8.64
C GLY A 225 6.42 14.51 -8.46
N GLY A 226 5.09 14.67 -8.41
CA GLY A 226 4.44 15.98 -8.27
C GLY A 226 4.32 16.80 -9.58
N ASP A 227 4.91 16.35 -10.68
CA ASP A 227 4.73 16.99 -11.98
C ASP A 227 3.45 16.46 -12.68
N VAL A 228 2.32 17.03 -12.29
CA VAL A 228 0.99 16.65 -12.79
C VAL A 228 0.73 17.06 -14.23
N THR A 229 1.66 17.80 -14.88
CA THR A 229 1.54 18.20 -16.29
C THR A 229 1.85 17.04 -17.24
N LYS A 230 2.54 16.01 -16.77
CA LYS A 230 2.88 14.82 -17.56
C LYS A 230 1.65 13.96 -17.82
N PRO A 231 1.47 13.40 -19.00
CA PRO A 231 0.26 12.64 -19.39
C PRO A 231 -0.02 11.42 -18.47
N ASN A 232 1.02 10.77 -17.97
CA ASN A 232 0.92 9.54 -17.16
C ASN A 232 1.08 9.81 -15.66
N SER A 233 1.12 11.08 -15.25
CA SER A 233 1.28 11.46 -13.85
C SER A 233 -0.04 11.40 -13.11
N THR A 234 -0.02 10.84 -11.90
CA THR A 234 -1.13 10.86 -10.96
C THR A 234 -0.78 11.67 -9.71
N ILE A 235 -1.80 12.15 -9.02
CA ILE A 235 -1.67 12.70 -7.67
C ILE A 235 -1.55 11.52 -6.72
N ALA A 236 -0.36 11.31 -6.13
CA ALA A 236 -0.15 10.32 -5.07
C ALA A 236 -0.78 10.80 -3.77
N THR A 237 -1.55 9.94 -3.11
CA THR A 237 -2.15 10.19 -1.78
C THR A 237 -1.46 9.35 -0.73
N LEU A 238 -0.71 9.99 0.14
CA LEU A 238 -0.05 9.34 1.27
C LEU A 238 -1.06 8.89 2.30
N LYS A 239 -0.97 7.64 2.77
CA LYS A 239 -1.88 7.11 3.78
C LYS A 239 -1.17 6.20 4.77
N HIS A 240 -1.66 6.08 6.02
CA HIS A 240 -2.73 6.87 6.63
C HIS A 240 -2.11 7.82 7.67
N PHE A 241 -2.37 9.09 7.59
CA PHE A 241 -1.72 10.09 8.40
C PHE A 241 -2.52 10.38 9.68
N LEU A 242 -2.12 9.88 10.87
CA LEU A 242 -0.79 9.48 11.26
C LEU A 242 -0.81 8.33 12.31
N ALA A 243 0.28 7.51 12.34
CA ALA A 243 0.52 6.48 13.37
C ALA A 243 -0.62 5.45 13.50
N TYR A 244 -1.23 5.06 12.40
CA TYR A 244 -2.40 4.17 12.35
C TYR A 244 -2.06 2.72 12.71
N ALA A 245 -0.86 2.24 12.36
CA ALA A 245 -0.44 0.85 12.53
C ALA A 245 0.10 0.49 13.94
N VAL A 246 -0.22 1.30 14.94
CA VAL A 246 0.10 1.04 16.36
C VAL A 246 -1.14 1.20 17.24
N PRO A 247 -2.28 0.59 16.86
CA PRO A 247 -3.52 0.75 17.60
C PRO A 247 -3.48 -0.06 18.89
N GLU A 248 -4.17 0.42 19.91
CA GLU A 248 -4.34 -0.31 21.16
C GLU A 248 -4.98 -1.68 20.91
N GLY A 249 -4.36 -2.72 21.47
CA GLY A 249 -4.81 -4.12 21.30
C GLY A 249 -4.59 -4.69 19.89
N GLY A 250 -3.92 -3.98 18.96
CA GLY A 250 -3.76 -4.39 17.57
C GLY A 250 -5.05 -4.28 16.75
N GLN A 251 -6.05 -3.51 17.23
CA GLN A 251 -7.37 -3.42 16.62
C GLN A 251 -7.48 -2.19 15.71
N ASN A 252 -7.88 -2.43 14.48
CA ASN A 252 -7.98 -1.40 13.44
C ASN A 252 -8.90 -0.24 13.84
N GLY A 253 -8.41 0.99 13.71
CA GLY A 253 -9.14 2.21 14.05
C GLY A 253 -9.08 2.64 15.52
N ASN A 254 -8.52 1.81 16.41
CA ASN A 254 -8.39 2.14 17.82
C ASN A 254 -7.35 3.24 18.08
N TYR A 255 -7.39 3.77 19.30
CA TYR A 255 -6.43 4.76 19.80
C TYR A 255 -4.98 4.33 19.61
N SER A 256 -4.12 5.24 19.12
CA SER A 256 -2.70 4.95 18.93
C SER A 256 -1.89 5.27 20.17
N VAL A 257 -1.27 4.24 20.76
CA VAL A 257 -0.42 4.36 21.95
C VAL A 257 0.99 4.77 21.52
N VAL A 258 1.20 6.08 21.34
CA VAL A 258 2.48 6.61 20.86
C VAL A 258 2.82 7.94 21.51
N GLY A 259 4.06 8.08 21.99
CA GLY A 259 4.53 9.34 22.55
C GLY A 259 4.96 10.34 21.47
N ARG A 260 4.84 11.65 21.76
CA ARG A 260 5.20 12.74 20.82
C ARG A 260 6.61 12.57 20.20
N ARG A 261 7.61 12.18 21.01
CA ARG A 261 8.99 11.97 20.52
C ARG A 261 9.06 10.84 19.50
N ASP A 262 8.30 9.79 19.70
CA ASP A 262 8.26 8.65 18.78
C ASP A 262 7.57 9.01 17.47
N LEU A 263 6.49 9.82 17.52
CA LEU A 263 5.86 10.39 16.34
C LEU A 263 6.87 11.16 15.49
N LEU A 264 7.60 12.10 16.11
CA LEU A 264 8.58 12.96 15.44
C LEU A 264 9.78 12.17 14.88
N GLN A 265 10.19 11.11 15.55
CA GLN A 265 11.40 10.36 15.22
C GLN A 265 11.14 9.22 14.22
N ASN A 266 9.95 8.60 14.24
CA ASN A 266 9.66 7.42 13.46
C ASN A 266 8.48 7.59 12.50
N PHE A 267 7.33 8.06 12.97
CA PHE A 267 6.10 8.03 12.17
C PHE A 267 5.96 9.19 11.17
N LEU A 268 6.52 10.35 11.46
CA LEU A 268 6.49 11.50 10.56
C LEU A 268 7.54 11.47 9.43
N PRO A 269 8.77 10.96 9.64
CA PRO A 269 9.80 10.98 8.61
C PRO A 269 9.42 10.33 7.27
N PRO A 270 8.73 9.17 7.20
CA PRO A 270 8.28 8.60 5.93
C PRO A 270 7.38 9.54 5.14
N PHE A 271 6.41 10.19 5.81
CA PHE A 271 5.50 11.14 5.18
C PHE A 271 6.22 12.41 4.73
N ARG A 272 7.15 12.93 5.54
CA ARG A 272 7.97 14.08 5.15
C ARG A 272 8.78 13.77 3.89
N GLN A 273 9.46 12.63 3.84
CA GLN A 273 10.24 12.22 2.67
C GLN A 273 9.36 12.03 1.43
N ALA A 274 8.15 11.54 1.61
CA ALA A 274 7.17 11.37 0.54
C ALA A 274 6.64 12.72 0.01
N VAL A 275 6.41 13.70 0.88
CA VAL A 275 6.09 15.09 0.48
C VAL A 275 7.24 15.69 -0.32
N ASP A 276 8.48 15.54 0.15
CA ASP A 276 9.68 15.99 -0.55
C ASP A 276 9.88 15.28 -1.91
N SER A 277 9.32 14.08 -2.07
CA SER A 277 9.30 13.31 -3.34
C SER A 277 8.19 13.73 -4.30
N GLY A 278 7.33 14.68 -3.91
CA GLY A 278 6.30 15.26 -4.75
C GLY A 278 4.87 14.73 -4.53
N ALA A 279 4.55 14.17 -3.38
CA ALA A 279 3.16 13.83 -3.07
C ALA A 279 2.29 15.09 -2.98
N LEU A 280 1.08 15.02 -3.53
CA LEU A 280 0.15 16.15 -3.62
C LEU A 280 -1.21 15.86 -2.96
N SER A 281 -1.34 14.73 -2.27
CA SER A 281 -2.49 14.44 -1.43
C SER A 281 -2.06 13.66 -0.19
N ILE A 282 -2.74 13.88 0.95
CA ILE A 282 -2.52 13.17 2.22
C ILE A 282 -3.87 12.78 2.79
N MET A 283 -4.04 11.50 3.15
CA MET A 283 -5.25 10.97 3.76
C MET A 283 -5.07 10.89 5.28
N SER A 284 -5.99 11.50 6.05
CA SER A 284 -6.03 11.33 7.50
C SER A 284 -6.44 9.91 7.88
N SER A 285 -5.97 9.43 9.02
CA SER A 285 -6.30 8.08 9.50
C SER A 285 -7.51 8.04 10.43
N TYR A 286 -8.08 6.85 10.64
CA TYR A 286 -9.25 6.63 11.50
C TYR A 286 -9.02 6.82 12.99
N ASN A 287 -7.78 6.61 13.47
CA ASN A 287 -7.44 6.60 14.89
C ASN A 287 -7.39 8.01 15.51
N SER A 288 -7.26 8.04 16.81
CA SER A 288 -6.91 9.25 17.57
C SER A 288 -5.53 9.12 18.21
N ILE A 289 -4.86 10.26 18.41
CA ILE A 289 -3.58 10.37 19.09
C ILE A 289 -3.73 11.38 20.22
N ASP A 290 -3.34 11.00 21.42
CA ASP A 290 -3.41 11.87 22.61
C ASP A 290 -4.79 12.55 22.79
N GLY A 291 -5.86 11.77 22.54
CA GLY A 291 -7.25 12.20 22.69
C GLY A 291 -7.82 13.02 21.54
N ILE A 292 -7.05 13.28 20.46
CA ILE A 292 -7.51 14.07 19.31
C ILE A 292 -7.62 13.15 18.07
N PRO A 293 -8.81 13.04 17.43
CA PRO A 293 -8.95 12.33 16.17
C PRO A 293 -8.02 12.89 15.09
N CYS A 294 -7.31 12.02 14.37
CA CYS A 294 -6.38 12.47 13.32
C CYS A 294 -7.06 13.33 12.26
N THR A 295 -8.34 13.05 11.96
CA THR A 295 -9.17 13.78 10.99
C THR A 295 -9.52 15.22 11.42
N SER A 296 -9.38 15.55 12.72
CA SER A 296 -9.59 16.91 13.25
C SER A 296 -8.36 17.50 13.97
N ASN A 297 -7.17 16.94 13.73
CA ASN A 297 -5.95 17.38 14.37
C ASN A 297 -5.25 18.49 13.56
N LYS A 298 -5.45 19.74 14.00
CA LYS A 298 -4.90 20.92 13.32
C LYS A 298 -3.37 20.93 13.30
N GLU A 299 -2.70 20.47 14.36
CA GLU A 299 -1.23 20.42 14.40
C GLU A 299 -0.68 19.61 13.23
N TYR A 300 -1.32 18.46 12.90
CA TYR A 300 -0.83 17.58 11.85
C TYR A 300 -1.33 17.99 10.46
N LEU A 301 -2.62 18.29 10.32
CA LEU A 301 -3.24 18.57 9.02
C LEU A 301 -2.98 19.99 8.48
N SER A 302 -2.63 20.92 9.34
CA SER A 302 -2.40 22.32 8.95
C SER A 302 -0.98 22.79 9.26
N ASP A 303 -0.63 22.87 10.54
CA ASP A 303 0.58 23.56 10.98
C ASP A 303 1.83 22.82 10.48
N MET A 304 1.89 21.51 10.65
CA MET A 304 3.02 20.68 10.21
C MET A 304 3.14 20.60 8.68
N LEU A 305 2.03 20.45 7.97
CA LEU A 305 2.06 20.42 6.50
C LEU A 305 2.47 21.77 5.91
N ALA A 306 2.11 22.88 6.56
CA ALA A 306 2.59 24.21 6.19
C ALA A 306 4.10 24.33 6.39
N ASP A 307 4.63 23.86 7.53
CA ASP A 307 6.07 23.83 7.80
C ASP A 307 6.85 22.97 6.80
N TRP A 308 6.22 21.92 6.29
CA TRP A 308 6.80 21.10 5.22
C TRP A 308 6.73 21.74 3.84
N GLY A 309 5.98 22.84 3.69
CA GLY A 309 5.73 23.46 2.40
C GLY A 309 4.84 22.62 1.46
N PHE A 310 3.98 21.77 2.02
CA PHE A 310 3.06 20.93 1.28
C PHE A 310 2.15 21.76 0.36
N LYS A 311 2.06 21.39 -0.92
CA LYS A 311 1.34 22.14 -1.96
C LYS A 311 0.02 21.49 -2.41
N GLY A 312 -0.28 20.32 -1.88
CA GLY A 312 -1.46 19.55 -2.25
C GLY A 312 -2.68 19.83 -1.37
N PHE A 313 -3.58 18.89 -1.33
CA PHE A 313 -4.77 18.89 -0.47
C PHE A 313 -4.78 17.69 0.48
N THR A 314 -5.56 17.81 1.56
CA THR A 314 -5.81 16.70 2.49
C THR A 314 -7.19 16.09 2.23
N VAL A 315 -7.31 14.79 2.39
CA VAL A 315 -8.57 14.04 2.27
C VAL A 315 -8.79 13.20 3.52
N SER A 316 -10.04 13.04 3.95
CA SER A 316 -10.39 12.12 5.03
C SER A 316 -10.19 10.67 4.60
N ASP A 317 -10.00 9.75 5.51
CA ASP A 317 -10.34 8.36 5.26
C ASP A 317 -11.87 8.22 5.16
N LEU A 318 -12.36 7.10 4.64
CA LEU A 318 -13.78 6.91 4.32
C LEU A 318 -14.65 7.07 5.57
N PHE A 319 -15.55 8.08 5.55
CA PHE A 319 -16.42 8.46 6.68
C PHE A 319 -15.69 8.81 8.00
N SER A 320 -14.39 9.12 7.96
CA SER A 320 -13.68 9.45 9.18
C SER A 320 -14.05 10.82 9.76
N ILE A 321 -14.71 11.70 8.98
CA ILE A 321 -15.32 12.94 9.50
C ILE A 321 -16.53 12.60 10.36
N GLU A 322 -17.41 11.72 9.86
CA GLU A 322 -18.54 11.18 10.62
C GLU A 322 -18.04 10.49 11.89
N GLY A 323 -16.91 9.81 11.81
CA GLY A 323 -16.25 9.14 12.93
C GLY A 323 -15.86 10.08 14.09
N ILE A 324 -15.66 11.39 13.86
CA ILE A 324 -15.45 12.38 14.94
C ILE A 324 -16.66 12.43 15.87
N HIS A 325 -17.87 12.28 15.31
CA HIS A 325 -19.14 12.20 16.07
C HIS A 325 -19.40 10.78 16.58
N GLU A 326 -19.45 9.80 15.68
CA GLU A 326 -19.97 8.45 15.96
C GLU A 326 -18.99 7.56 16.71
N THR A 327 -17.70 7.61 16.34
CA THR A 327 -16.67 6.70 16.86
C THR A 327 -15.92 7.32 18.03
N HIS A 328 -15.49 8.57 17.87
CA HIS A 328 -14.66 9.26 18.86
C HIS A 328 -15.48 10.04 19.91
N HIS A 329 -16.77 10.33 19.65
CA HIS A 329 -17.65 11.10 20.52
C HIS A 329 -17.10 12.48 20.91
N VAL A 330 -16.34 13.13 20.01
CA VAL A 330 -15.72 14.44 20.23
C VAL A 330 -16.63 15.57 19.75
N ALA A 331 -17.35 15.36 18.65
CA ALA A 331 -18.32 16.33 18.14
C ALA A 331 -19.76 15.93 18.53
N PRO A 332 -20.61 16.86 18.98
CA PRO A 332 -21.99 16.54 19.35
C PRO A 332 -22.90 16.22 18.14
N THR A 333 -22.55 16.71 16.93
CA THR A 333 -23.32 16.47 15.70
C THR A 333 -22.38 16.29 14.50
N PHE A 334 -22.90 15.73 13.39
CA PHE A 334 -22.18 15.68 12.11
C PHE A 334 -21.78 17.08 11.59
N ALA A 335 -22.60 18.09 11.82
CA ALA A 335 -22.28 19.45 11.45
C ALA A 335 -21.07 19.99 12.24
N ASP A 336 -21.01 19.72 13.55
CA ASP A 336 -19.85 20.10 14.37
C ASP A 336 -18.60 19.33 13.95
N ALA A 337 -18.72 18.04 13.64
CA ALA A 337 -17.63 17.22 13.11
C ALA A 337 -17.07 17.81 11.79
N ALA A 338 -17.94 18.18 10.85
CA ALA A 338 -17.54 18.82 9.59
C ALA A 338 -16.82 20.14 9.81
N ILE A 339 -17.31 20.98 10.73
CA ILE A 339 -16.69 22.26 11.11
C ILE A 339 -15.30 22.02 11.72
N MET A 340 -15.18 21.05 12.63
CA MET A 340 -13.90 20.70 13.26
C MET A 340 -12.88 20.24 12.25
N ALA A 341 -13.27 19.34 11.33
CA ALA A 341 -12.39 18.81 10.30
C ALA A 341 -11.88 19.93 9.34
N LEU A 342 -12.78 20.77 8.82
CA LEU A 342 -12.41 21.87 7.93
C LEU A 342 -11.45 22.87 8.62
N ASN A 343 -11.75 23.25 9.86
CA ASN A 343 -10.93 24.19 10.65
C ASN A 343 -9.57 23.58 11.04
N ALA A 344 -9.47 22.25 11.11
CA ALA A 344 -8.20 21.56 11.31
C ALA A 344 -7.32 21.52 10.05
N GLY A 345 -7.87 21.87 8.89
CA GLY A 345 -7.13 21.88 7.64
C GLY A 345 -7.45 20.71 6.70
N LEU A 346 -8.46 19.87 7.01
CA LEU A 346 -8.93 18.84 6.12
C LEU A 346 -9.71 19.47 4.96
N ASP A 347 -9.34 19.12 3.73
CA ASP A 347 -9.90 19.77 2.54
C ASP A 347 -11.05 18.97 1.92
N VAL A 348 -10.94 17.63 1.82
CA VAL A 348 -11.88 16.78 1.06
C VAL A 348 -12.50 15.72 1.96
N ASP A 349 -13.81 15.54 1.82
CA ASP A 349 -14.64 14.55 2.51
C ASP A 349 -14.80 13.29 1.64
N LEU A 350 -14.11 12.21 2.00
CA LEU A 350 -14.27 10.89 1.37
C LEU A 350 -15.50 10.19 1.96
N GLY A 351 -16.45 9.88 1.09
CA GLY A 351 -17.82 9.48 1.43
C GLY A 351 -18.82 10.59 1.07
N GLY A 352 -18.42 11.85 1.25
CA GLY A 352 -19.13 13.02 0.72
C GLY A 352 -20.44 13.36 1.43
N ASN A 353 -20.60 13.03 2.71
CA ASN A 353 -21.85 13.28 3.47
C ASN A 353 -21.69 14.37 4.53
N ALA A 354 -20.62 14.34 5.32
CA ALA A 354 -20.45 15.27 6.44
C ALA A 354 -20.32 16.72 5.96
N TYR A 355 -19.54 16.97 4.92
CA TYR A 355 -19.30 18.33 4.41
C TYR A 355 -20.51 18.99 3.76
N LYS A 356 -21.58 18.27 3.44
CA LYS A 356 -22.86 18.89 3.05
C LYS A 356 -23.38 19.86 4.11
N ASN A 357 -23.11 19.59 5.40
CA ASN A 357 -23.46 20.46 6.52
C ASN A 357 -22.73 21.80 6.51
N LEU A 358 -21.60 21.92 5.80
CA LEU A 358 -20.85 23.17 5.70
C LEU A 358 -21.63 24.27 4.97
N ILE A 359 -22.61 23.93 4.12
CA ILE A 359 -23.44 24.91 3.40
C ILE A 359 -24.13 25.84 4.42
N GLU A 360 -24.84 25.25 5.37
CA GLU A 360 -25.54 26.03 6.42
C GLU A 360 -24.57 26.62 7.44
N ALA A 361 -23.45 25.96 7.75
CA ALA A 361 -22.44 26.46 8.66
C ALA A 361 -21.78 27.75 8.12
N VAL A 362 -21.49 27.82 6.82
CA VAL A 362 -20.95 29.03 6.18
C VAL A 362 -22.00 30.12 6.06
N LYS A 363 -23.23 29.80 5.65
CA LYS A 363 -24.34 30.78 5.53
C LYS A 363 -24.70 31.42 6.88
N SER A 364 -24.65 30.65 7.95
CA SER A 364 -24.92 31.13 9.32
C SER A 364 -23.72 31.82 9.98
N GLY A 365 -22.53 31.85 9.34
CA GLY A 365 -21.31 32.45 9.87
C GLY A 365 -20.61 31.61 10.95
N LYS A 366 -20.95 30.34 11.13
CA LYS A 366 -20.24 29.41 12.03
C LYS A 366 -18.89 29.00 11.47
N VAL A 367 -18.70 29.05 10.14
CA VAL A 367 -17.45 28.79 9.44
C VAL A 367 -17.06 30.03 8.66
N ASP A 368 -15.78 30.43 8.74
CA ASP A 368 -15.23 31.50 7.91
C ASP A 368 -15.20 31.07 6.43
N ARG A 369 -15.70 31.92 5.54
CA ARG A 369 -15.63 31.70 4.09
C ARG A 369 -14.20 31.49 3.59
N ASN A 370 -13.22 32.12 4.21
CA ASN A 370 -11.81 31.98 3.86
C ASN A 370 -11.31 30.53 4.05
N GLU A 371 -11.80 29.82 5.08
CA GLU A 371 -11.43 28.40 5.28
C GLU A 371 -12.03 27.52 4.19
N LEU A 372 -13.28 27.75 3.78
CA LEU A 372 -13.88 27.07 2.64
C LEU A 372 -13.11 27.38 1.34
N ASP A 373 -12.80 28.66 1.09
CA ASP A 373 -12.06 29.09 -0.10
C ASP A 373 -10.64 28.54 -0.15
N ARG A 374 -9.96 28.40 1.00
CA ARG A 374 -8.66 27.76 1.14
C ARG A 374 -8.73 26.31 0.67
N ALA A 375 -9.67 25.53 1.17
CA ALA A 375 -9.83 24.11 0.82
C ALA A 375 -10.16 23.92 -0.68
N VAL A 376 -11.15 24.67 -1.17
CA VAL A 376 -11.55 24.62 -2.58
C VAL A 376 -10.42 25.07 -3.49
N GLY A 377 -9.70 26.14 -3.12
CA GLY A 377 -8.58 26.66 -3.87
C GLY A 377 -7.46 25.64 -4.09
N ARG A 378 -7.14 24.81 -3.08
CA ARG A 378 -6.16 23.73 -3.21
C ARG A 378 -6.58 22.68 -4.23
N VAL A 379 -7.84 22.25 -4.22
CA VAL A 379 -8.39 21.30 -5.18
C VAL A 379 -8.42 21.87 -6.59
N LEU A 380 -8.91 23.11 -6.77
CA LEU A 380 -9.00 23.76 -8.08
C LEU A 380 -7.62 23.99 -8.69
N ARG A 381 -6.62 24.38 -7.88
CA ARG A 381 -5.23 24.54 -8.35
C ARG A 381 -4.76 23.29 -9.06
N LEU A 382 -4.88 22.13 -8.45
CA LEU A 382 -4.43 20.87 -9.03
C LEU A 382 -5.22 20.49 -10.28
N LYS A 383 -6.53 20.82 -10.37
CA LYS A 383 -7.31 20.64 -11.61
C LYS A 383 -6.78 21.49 -12.75
N PHE A 384 -6.39 22.74 -12.48
CA PHE A 384 -5.78 23.62 -13.49
C PHE A 384 -4.36 23.16 -13.85
N ASP A 385 -3.52 22.84 -12.87
CA ASP A 385 -2.14 22.40 -13.08
C ASP A 385 -2.08 21.08 -13.88
N MET A 386 -3.03 20.16 -13.66
CA MET A 386 -3.19 18.93 -14.44
C MET A 386 -3.77 19.16 -15.85
N GLY A 387 -4.25 20.37 -16.15
CA GLY A 387 -4.82 20.74 -17.46
C GLY A 387 -6.20 20.13 -17.72
N LEU A 388 -6.99 19.79 -16.69
CA LEU A 388 -8.29 19.15 -16.85
C LEU A 388 -9.32 20.04 -17.55
N PHE A 389 -9.20 21.36 -17.46
CA PHE A 389 -10.07 22.28 -18.17
C PHE A 389 -9.81 22.30 -19.68
N GLU A 390 -8.58 22.00 -20.10
CA GLU A 390 -8.14 21.95 -21.49
C GLU A 390 -8.26 20.55 -22.10
N LYS A 391 -7.98 19.50 -21.29
CA LYS A 391 -7.93 18.10 -21.70
C LYS A 391 -8.64 17.21 -20.70
N PRO A 392 -9.99 17.30 -20.58
CA PRO A 392 -10.76 16.55 -19.60
C PRO A 392 -10.95 15.07 -19.96
N TYR A 393 -10.65 14.66 -21.19
CA TYR A 393 -10.93 13.32 -21.71
C TYR A 393 -9.66 12.53 -21.96
N VAL A 394 -9.78 11.20 -21.85
CA VAL A 394 -8.72 10.25 -22.21
C VAL A 394 -9.09 9.49 -23.49
N GLU A 395 -8.09 9.01 -24.21
CA GLU A 395 -8.29 8.20 -25.41
C GLU A 395 -8.49 6.74 -25.03
N PRO A 396 -9.69 6.12 -25.24
CA PRO A 396 -9.95 4.73 -24.81
C PRO A 396 -9.00 3.69 -25.40
N LYS A 397 -8.37 3.97 -26.56
CA LYS A 397 -7.37 3.08 -27.15
C LYS A 397 -6.03 3.08 -26.38
N ALA A 398 -5.74 4.10 -25.57
CA ALA A 398 -4.53 4.15 -24.77
C ALA A 398 -4.48 3.04 -23.70
N THR A 399 -5.64 2.48 -23.33
CA THR A 399 -5.73 1.37 -22.37
C THR A 399 -5.23 0.02 -22.90
N ALA A 400 -4.85 -0.09 -24.18
CA ALA A 400 -4.36 -1.34 -24.76
C ALA A 400 -3.09 -1.92 -24.11
N LYS A 401 -2.36 -1.12 -23.33
CA LYS A 401 -1.16 -1.54 -22.61
C LYS A 401 -1.43 -1.91 -21.14
N VAL A 402 -2.64 -1.69 -20.62
CA VAL A 402 -3.02 -2.03 -19.25
C VAL A 402 -2.94 -3.55 -19.06
N GLY A 403 -2.27 -4.01 -17.99
CA GLY A 403 -2.04 -5.43 -17.71
C GLY A 403 -1.18 -6.15 -18.75
N GLY A 404 -0.49 -5.43 -19.65
CA GLY A 404 0.31 -6.00 -20.73
C GLY A 404 1.58 -6.68 -20.25
N LYS A 405 2.25 -7.38 -21.19
CA LYS A 405 3.46 -8.16 -20.88
C LYS A 405 4.57 -7.33 -20.24
N GLU A 406 4.82 -6.12 -20.72
CA GLU A 406 5.87 -5.24 -20.17
C GLU A 406 5.63 -4.94 -18.68
N ASN A 407 4.37 -4.71 -18.29
CA ASN A 407 3.98 -4.47 -16.91
C ASN A 407 4.09 -5.75 -16.06
N SER A 408 3.68 -6.89 -16.64
CA SER A 408 3.80 -8.21 -16.02
C SER A 408 5.27 -8.62 -15.78
N ASP A 409 6.19 -8.24 -16.68
CA ASP A 409 7.63 -8.48 -16.49
C ASP A 409 8.17 -7.67 -15.29
N VAL A 410 7.72 -6.43 -15.07
CA VAL A 410 8.04 -5.65 -13.86
C VAL A 410 7.47 -6.34 -12.62
N ALA A 411 6.23 -6.85 -12.68
CA ALA A 411 5.63 -7.58 -11.57
C ALA A 411 6.41 -8.85 -11.22
N LEU A 412 6.94 -9.57 -12.23
CA LEU A 412 7.80 -10.73 -12.01
C LEU A 412 9.10 -10.35 -11.32
N GLU A 413 9.74 -9.26 -11.73
CA GLU A 413 10.99 -8.81 -11.10
C GLU A 413 10.78 -8.40 -9.64
N VAL A 414 9.68 -7.69 -9.33
CA VAL A 414 9.32 -7.37 -7.94
C VAL A 414 9.08 -8.65 -7.14
N ALA A 415 8.36 -9.62 -7.70
CA ALA A 415 8.10 -10.91 -7.03
C ALA A 415 9.41 -11.68 -6.77
N ARG A 416 10.33 -11.76 -7.75
CA ARG A 416 11.66 -12.39 -7.60
C ARG A 416 12.46 -11.77 -6.47
N GLU A 417 12.58 -10.45 -6.48
CA GLU A 417 13.36 -9.72 -5.47
C GLU A 417 12.73 -9.77 -4.08
N SER A 418 11.40 -10.03 -3.97
CA SER A 418 10.67 -10.10 -2.70
C SER A 418 10.81 -11.44 -1.99
N VAL A 419 10.95 -12.55 -2.71
CA VAL A 419 11.05 -13.89 -2.10
C VAL A 419 12.23 -13.96 -1.16
N THR A 420 11.96 -14.23 0.11
CA THR A 420 12.95 -14.22 1.18
C THR A 420 13.20 -15.63 1.72
N LEU A 421 14.42 -16.13 1.55
CA LEU A 421 14.86 -17.42 2.09
C LEU A 421 15.25 -17.24 3.55
N LEU A 422 14.57 -17.93 4.48
CA LEU A 422 14.79 -17.81 5.93
C LEU A 422 15.63 -18.94 6.50
N LYS A 423 15.56 -20.13 5.90
CA LYS A 423 16.36 -21.31 6.30
C LYS A 423 16.66 -22.17 5.09
N ASN A 424 17.87 -22.70 5.02
CA ASN A 424 18.25 -23.72 4.05
C ASN A 424 19.31 -24.66 4.62
N GLY A 425 18.93 -25.90 4.87
CA GLY A 425 19.82 -26.96 5.32
C GLY A 425 20.61 -27.63 4.18
N GLY A 426 20.72 -26.96 3.01
CA GLY A 426 21.35 -27.52 1.81
C GLY A 426 20.37 -28.27 0.90
N LEU A 427 19.06 -28.17 1.12
CA LEU A 427 18.02 -28.77 0.29
C LEU A 427 17.79 -27.99 -1.01
N LEU A 428 17.77 -26.66 -0.89
CA LEU A 428 17.55 -25.76 -2.03
C LEU A 428 18.88 -25.23 -2.57
N PRO A 429 18.99 -24.98 -3.89
CA PRO A 429 17.97 -25.22 -4.92
C PRO A 429 17.75 -26.70 -5.22
N LEU A 430 16.56 -27.05 -5.72
CA LEU A 430 16.26 -28.40 -6.21
C LEU A 430 16.93 -28.60 -7.58
N GLU A 431 18.06 -29.28 -7.59
CA GLU A 431 18.85 -29.61 -8.78
C GLU A 431 19.05 -31.13 -8.89
N GLY A 432 19.11 -31.65 -10.10
CA GLY A 432 19.41 -33.07 -10.33
C GLY A 432 19.31 -33.47 -11.78
N ASP A 433 19.98 -34.58 -12.13
CA ASP A 433 20.04 -35.13 -13.48
C ASP A 433 18.74 -35.88 -13.90
N ARG A 434 17.81 -36.08 -12.95
CA ARG A 434 16.50 -36.73 -13.18
C ARG A 434 15.38 -35.78 -12.77
N LYS A 435 14.20 -36.07 -13.33
CA LYS A 435 12.97 -35.39 -12.94
C LYS A 435 12.66 -35.62 -11.45
N ILE A 436 12.51 -34.55 -10.67
CA ILE A 436 12.26 -34.61 -9.23
C ILE A 436 10.76 -34.68 -9.00
N LYS A 437 10.29 -35.67 -8.24
CA LYS A 437 8.89 -35.80 -7.83
C LYS A 437 8.61 -34.90 -6.65
N VAL A 438 7.70 -33.94 -6.83
CA VAL A 438 7.31 -32.97 -5.82
C VAL A 438 5.88 -33.27 -5.35
N ALA A 439 5.70 -33.48 -4.06
CA ALA A 439 4.39 -33.37 -3.43
C ALA A 439 4.15 -31.92 -3.02
N LEU A 440 3.33 -31.21 -3.76
CA LEU A 440 2.90 -29.87 -3.45
C LEU A 440 1.64 -29.92 -2.60
N VAL A 441 1.67 -29.33 -1.41
CA VAL A 441 0.55 -29.34 -0.46
C VAL A 441 0.29 -27.95 0.11
N GLY A 442 -0.87 -27.75 0.69
CA GLY A 442 -1.23 -26.54 1.42
C GLY A 442 -2.28 -25.67 0.71
N PRO A 443 -3.02 -24.85 1.50
CA PRO A 443 -4.15 -24.07 1.01
C PRO A 443 -3.74 -22.95 0.02
N ASN A 444 -2.52 -22.46 0.11
CA ASN A 444 -2.03 -21.36 -0.72
C ASN A 444 -1.23 -21.83 -1.95
N ALA A 445 -1.15 -23.14 -2.18
CA ALA A 445 -0.41 -23.69 -3.33
C ALA A 445 -1.09 -23.42 -4.67
N ASP A 446 -2.43 -23.45 -4.70
CA ASP A 446 -3.24 -23.28 -5.90
C ASP A 446 -4.48 -22.44 -5.58
N ASN A 447 -4.27 -21.16 -5.28
CA ASN A 447 -5.34 -20.20 -5.04
C ASN A 447 -4.90 -18.81 -5.57
N VAL A 448 -5.57 -18.37 -6.64
CA VAL A 448 -5.27 -17.10 -7.34
C VAL A 448 -5.29 -15.91 -6.37
N TYR A 449 -6.36 -15.80 -5.58
CA TYR A 449 -6.54 -14.61 -4.76
C TYR A 449 -5.65 -14.60 -3.50
N ASN A 450 -5.25 -15.78 -2.99
CA ASN A 450 -4.27 -15.84 -1.90
C ASN A 450 -2.85 -15.41 -2.35
N MET A 451 -2.60 -15.32 -3.66
CA MET A 451 -1.35 -14.76 -4.20
C MET A 451 -1.34 -13.23 -4.17
N LEU A 452 -2.51 -12.56 -4.11
CA LEU A 452 -2.64 -11.16 -4.47
C LEU A 452 -2.75 -10.20 -3.27
N GLY A 453 -3.35 -10.64 -2.17
CA GLY A 453 -3.63 -9.76 -1.04
C GLY A 453 -4.92 -8.95 -1.18
N ASP A 454 -5.16 -8.01 -0.25
CA ASP A 454 -6.30 -7.08 -0.30
C ASP A 454 -6.08 -5.99 -1.37
N TYR A 455 -7.11 -5.21 -1.65
CA TYR A 455 -7.12 -4.14 -2.67
C TYR A 455 -6.84 -4.64 -4.10
N THR A 456 -7.36 -5.81 -4.45
CA THR A 456 -7.27 -6.38 -5.80
C THR A 456 -8.64 -6.59 -6.43
N ALA A 457 -8.73 -6.31 -7.74
CA ALA A 457 -9.92 -6.57 -8.54
C ALA A 457 -9.99 -8.06 -8.97
N PRO A 458 -11.17 -8.55 -9.41
CA PRO A 458 -11.30 -9.87 -10.03
C PRO A 458 -10.34 -10.05 -11.20
N GLN A 459 -9.67 -11.20 -11.26
CA GLN A 459 -8.64 -11.51 -12.24
C GLN A 459 -9.16 -12.38 -13.36
N PRO A 460 -8.86 -12.07 -14.63
CA PRO A 460 -9.11 -12.97 -15.75
C PRO A 460 -8.30 -14.26 -15.62
N ASP A 461 -8.81 -15.35 -16.18
CA ASP A 461 -8.10 -16.63 -16.24
C ASP A 461 -6.72 -16.47 -16.89
N GLY A 462 -5.69 -17.07 -16.26
CA GLY A 462 -4.31 -17.04 -16.73
C GLY A 462 -3.56 -15.70 -16.50
N HIS A 463 -4.19 -14.72 -15.84
CA HIS A 463 -3.51 -13.47 -15.48
C HIS A 463 -2.59 -13.62 -14.27
N VAL A 464 -2.90 -14.52 -13.37
CA VAL A 464 -2.14 -14.81 -12.15
C VAL A 464 -1.55 -16.21 -12.24
N VAL A 465 -0.29 -16.35 -11.88
CA VAL A 465 0.40 -17.66 -11.84
C VAL A 465 0.45 -18.12 -10.38
N THR A 466 -0.22 -19.24 -10.08
CA THR A 466 -0.17 -19.89 -8.75
C THR A 466 1.14 -20.64 -8.55
N VAL A 467 1.45 -21.03 -7.29
CA VAL A 467 2.66 -21.83 -7.01
C VAL A 467 2.61 -23.18 -7.75
N LEU A 468 1.42 -23.78 -7.85
CA LEU A 468 1.21 -25.01 -8.61
C LEU A 468 1.58 -24.84 -10.08
N GLU A 469 1.08 -23.78 -10.72
CA GLU A 469 1.38 -23.47 -12.12
C GLU A 469 2.87 -23.16 -12.31
N GLY A 470 3.44 -22.33 -11.43
CA GLY A 470 4.86 -21.99 -11.46
C GLY A 470 5.76 -23.20 -11.41
N LEU A 471 5.50 -24.16 -10.51
CA LEU A 471 6.26 -25.40 -10.39
C LEU A 471 6.03 -26.36 -11.57
N ARG A 472 4.77 -26.50 -12.05
CA ARG A 472 4.45 -27.34 -13.22
C ARG A 472 5.10 -26.84 -14.51
N ASN A 473 5.34 -25.56 -14.62
CA ASN A 473 6.04 -24.94 -15.74
C ASN A 473 7.56 -25.25 -15.76
N ARG A 474 8.09 -25.98 -14.77
CA ARG A 474 9.51 -26.35 -14.66
C ARG A 474 9.71 -27.78 -15.17
N PRO A 475 10.40 -27.99 -16.31
CA PRO A 475 10.54 -29.30 -16.94
C PRO A 475 11.20 -30.36 -16.05
N GLY A 476 12.06 -29.92 -15.11
CA GLY A 476 12.76 -30.78 -14.16
C GLY A 476 11.89 -31.32 -13.02
N LEU A 477 10.62 -30.87 -12.90
CA LEU A 477 9.75 -31.26 -11.81
C LEU A 477 8.58 -32.12 -12.29
N ASP A 478 8.15 -33.06 -11.44
CA ASP A 478 6.92 -33.88 -11.59
C ASP A 478 6.03 -33.59 -10.36
N VAL A 479 5.01 -32.73 -10.53
CA VAL A 479 4.27 -32.12 -9.43
C VAL A 479 2.92 -32.80 -9.23
N THR A 480 2.77 -33.48 -8.09
CA THR A 480 1.48 -33.96 -7.57
C THR A 480 0.95 -32.97 -6.53
N TYR A 481 -0.25 -32.45 -6.73
CA TYR A 481 -0.88 -31.49 -5.83
C TYR A 481 -2.02 -32.10 -5.03
N VAL A 482 -2.02 -31.81 -3.72
CA VAL A 482 -3.13 -32.09 -2.80
C VAL A 482 -3.27 -30.90 -1.85
N LYS A 483 -4.45 -30.28 -1.76
CA LYS A 483 -4.68 -29.10 -0.90
C LYS A 483 -4.34 -29.36 0.57
N GLY A 484 -4.67 -30.51 1.12
CA GLY A 484 -4.41 -30.93 2.50
C GLY A 484 -5.38 -30.32 3.51
N CYS A 485 -5.54 -29.00 3.52
CA CYS A 485 -6.48 -28.28 4.40
C CYS A 485 -6.83 -26.90 3.84
N ALA A 486 -7.84 -26.24 4.40
CA ALA A 486 -8.14 -24.83 4.17
C ALA A 486 -7.27 -23.91 5.07
N VAL A 487 -7.31 -22.61 4.85
CA VAL A 487 -6.61 -21.63 5.70
C VAL A 487 -7.22 -21.62 7.10
N ARG A 488 -8.55 -21.58 7.21
CA ARG A 488 -9.27 -21.49 8.50
C ARG A 488 -10.24 -22.64 8.75
N ASP A 489 -10.89 -23.16 7.73
CA ASP A 489 -11.91 -24.21 7.90
C ASP A 489 -11.27 -25.53 8.38
N THR A 490 -11.65 -25.96 9.58
CA THR A 490 -11.15 -27.20 10.18
C THR A 490 -11.84 -28.45 9.62
N LEU A 491 -12.96 -28.30 8.92
CA LEU A 491 -13.72 -29.39 8.31
C LEU A 491 -13.23 -29.72 6.89
N ASP A 492 -12.68 -28.73 6.18
CA ASP A 492 -12.09 -28.93 4.84
C ASP A 492 -10.67 -29.46 4.97
N SER A 493 -10.52 -30.79 4.94
CA SER A 493 -9.23 -31.45 5.11
C SER A 493 -9.08 -32.72 4.28
N THR A 494 -7.96 -32.77 3.56
CA THR A 494 -7.47 -33.93 2.80
C THR A 494 -6.03 -34.29 3.21
N ILE A 495 -5.73 -34.18 4.52
CA ILE A 495 -4.39 -34.48 5.06
C ILE A 495 -3.98 -35.95 4.78
N PRO A 496 -4.85 -36.97 4.90
CA PRO A 496 -4.47 -38.33 4.56
C PRO A 496 -4.00 -38.51 3.12
N GLU A 497 -4.68 -37.89 2.17
CA GLU A 497 -4.32 -37.88 0.74
C GLU A 497 -3.00 -37.14 0.50
N ALA A 498 -2.78 -36.04 1.22
CA ALA A 498 -1.51 -35.31 1.18
C ALA A 498 -0.33 -36.15 1.71
N VAL A 499 -0.55 -36.96 2.76
CA VAL A 499 0.44 -37.91 3.29
C VAL A 499 0.77 -38.99 2.24
N GLU A 500 -0.23 -39.53 1.53
CA GLU A 500 0.00 -40.54 0.50
C GLU A 500 0.79 -39.95 -0.69
N ALA A 501 0.45 -38.73 -1.15
CA ALA A 501 1.22 -38.02 -2.16
C ALA A 501 2.67 -37.78 -1.71
N ALA A 502 2.88 -37.35 -0.46
CA ALA A 502 4.19 -37.11 0.12
C ALA A 502 5.07 -38.37 0.16
N ARG A 503 4.53 -39.53 0.53
CA ARG A 503 5.27 -40.80 0.56
C ARG A 503 5.84 -41.18 -0.79
N ASN A 504 5.13 -40.86 -1.88
CA ASN A 504 5.49 -41.16 -3.26
C ASN A 504 6.39 -40.11 -3.91
N ALA A 505 6.70 -39.03 -3.24
CA ALA A 505 7.53 -37.93 -3.71
C ALA A 505 9.00 -38.04 -3.25
N ASP A 506 9.88 -37.28 -3.91
CA ASP A 506 11.27 -37.08 -3.50
C ASP A 506 11.39 -35.95 -2.47
N VAL A 507 10.55 -34.91 -2.61
CA VAL A 507 10.52 -33.72 -1.78
C VAL A 507 9.08 -33.22 -1.62
N ILE A 508 8.80 -32.61 -0.48
CA ILE A 508 7.52 -31.94 -0.19
C ILE A 508 7.72 -30.44 -0.25
N VAL A 509 6.81 -29.74 -0.92
CA VAL A 509 6.67 -28.28 -0.87
C VAL A 509 5.32 -27.99 -0.23
N ALA A 510 5.32 -27.45 0.99
CA ALA A 510 4.11 -27.10 1.73
C ALA A 510 3.92 -25.57 1.68
N VAL A 511 2.84 -25.10 1.06
CA VAL A 511 2.52 -23.67 0.92
C VAL A 511 1.38 -23.32 1.88
N VAL A 512 1.73 -22.61 2.94
CA VAL A 512 0.84 -22.27 4.06
C VAL A 512 0.84 -20.77 4.30
N GLY A 513 0.02 -20.30 5.23
CA GLY A 513 0.02 -18.90 5.63
C GLY A 513 -1.38 -18.34 5.84
N GLY A 514 -1.60 -17.15 5.28
CA GLY A 514 -2.84 -16.41 5.41
C GLY A 514 -3.56 -16.17 4.10
N SER A 515 -4.64 -15.39 4.20
CA SER A 515 -5.40 -14.88 3.08
C SER A 515 -6.07 -13.55 3.47
N SER A 516 -6.00 -12.57 2.60
CA SER A 516 -6.85 -11.37 2.64
C SER A 516 -7.78 -11.29 1.43
N ALA A 517 -7.95 -12.40 0.75
CA ALA A 517 -8.81 -12.53 -0.42
C ALA A 517 -10.27 -12.25 -0.07
N ARG A 518 -10.80 -11.12 -0.56
CA ARG A 518 -12.21 -10.77 -0.40
C ARG A 518 -13.10 -11.80 -1.09
N ASP A 519 -14.17 -12.21 -0.44
CA ASP A 519 -15.12 -13.18 -0.98
C ASP A 519 -16.58 -12.71 -0.83
N PHE A 520 -17.51 -13.35 -1.54
CA PHE A 520 -18.94 -13.06 -1.49
C PHE A 520 -19.68 -13.68 -0.28
N LYS A 521 -18.96 -14.38 0.61
CA LYS A 521 -19.49 -14.95 1.84
C LYS A 521 -19.31 -14.01 3.03
N THR A 522 -18.30 -13.14 2.94
CA THR A 522 -17.96 -12.15 3.97
C THR A 522 -18.89 -10.94 3.84
N GLU A 523 -19.43 -10.47 4.97
CA GLU A 523 -20.13 -9.21 5.07
C GLU A 523 -19.11 -8.06 5.16
N TYR A 524 -19.44 -6.91 4.56
CA TYR A 524 -18.60 -5.71 4.59
C TYR A 524 -19.35 -4.55 5.21
N LYS A 525 -18.68 -3.77 6.04
CA LYS A 525 -19.18 -2.49 6.59
C LYS A 525 -19.39 -1.48 5.47
N GLU A 526 -20.07 -0.40 5.78
CA GLU A 526 -20.22 0.73 4.85
C GLU A 526 -18.87 1.34 4.44
N THR A 527 -17.86 1.23 5.30
CA THR A 527 -16.46 1.61 5.00
C THR A 527 -15.73 0.63 4.08
N GLY A 528 -16.32 -0.49 3.72
CA GLY A 528 -15.65 -1.56 2.95
C GLY A 528 -14.76 -2.48 3.79
N ALA A 529 -14.57 -2.19 5.08
CA ALA A 529 -13.87 -3.11 5.99
C ALA A 529 -14.69 -4.40 6.17
N ALA A 530 -14.01 -5.55 6.16
CA ALA A 530 -14.66 -6.83 6.34
C ALA A 530 -15.16 -7.02 7.78
N VAL A 531 -16.34 -7.66 7.92
CA VAL A 531 -16.90 -8.02 9.23
C VAL A 531 -16.44 -9.42 9.59
N VAL A 532 -15.73 -9.53 10.71
CA VAL A 532 -15.31 -10.84 11.22
C VAL A 532 -16.52 -11.59 11.74
N ASP A 533 -16.95 -12.63 11.02
CA ASP A 533 -17.89 -13.62 11.51
C ASP A 533 -17.15 -14.87 11.95
N THR A 534 -17.22 -15.20 13.24
CA THR A 534 -16.62 -16.41 13.81
C THR A 534 -17.35 -17.69 13.39
N LYS A 535 -18.55 -17.56 12.82
CA LYS A 535 -19.40 -18.67 12.34
C LYS A 535 -19.27 -18.89 10.84
N ALA A 536 -18.93 -17.87 10.07
CA ALA A 536 -18.71 -17.99 8.62
C ALA A 536 -17.30 -18.53 8.35
N VAL A 537 -17.23 -19.50 7.45
CA VAL A 537 -15.98 -20.16 7.09
C VAL A 537 -15.39 -19.44 5.85
N SER A 538 -14.91 -18.22 6.05
CA SER A 538 -14.08 -17.49 5.08
C SER A 538 -12.62 -17.82 5.33
N ASP A 539 -11.81 -17.89 4.26
CA ASP A 539 -10.36 -18.07 4.38
C ASP A 539 -9.62 -16.79 4.80
N MET A 540 -10.29 -15.62 4.81
CA MET A 540 -9.68 -14.36 5.25
C MET A 540 -9.19 -14.45 6.71
N GLU A 541 -7.93 -14.07 6.91
CA GLU A 541 -7.30 -13.93 8.22
C GLU A 541 -6.50 -12.62 8.37
N SER A 542 -6.33 -11.90 7.28
CA SER A 542 -5.75 -10.56 7.18
C SER A 542 -6.59 -9.69 6.23
N GLY A 543 -6.16 -8.48 5.94
CA GLY A 543 -6.93 -7.49 5.21
C GLY A 543 -7.81 -6.66 6.14
N GLU A 544 -8.28 -5.52 5.66
CA GLU A 544 -8.95 -4.51 6.47
C GLU A 544 -10.15 -5.06 7.26
N GLY A 545 -10.08 -4.99 8.60
CA GLY A 545 -11.07 -5.49 9.55
C GLY A 545 -10.76 -6.86 10.17
N TYR A 546 -9.77 -7.61 9.66
CA TYR A 546 -9.37 -8.93 10.19
C TYR A 546 -8.17 -8.83 11.14
N ASP A 547 -8.36 -8.17 12.29
CA ASP A 547 -7.37 -8.12 13.36
C ASP A 547 -7.23 -9.48 14.07
N ARG A 548 -6.04 -9.76 14.58
CA ARG A 548 -5.72 -11.05 15.20
C ARG A 548 -5.30 -10.89 16.66
N SER A 549 -5.74 -11.80 17.51
CA SER A 549 -5.23 -11.95 18.89
C SER A 549 -4.03 -12.88 18.98
N THR A 550 -3.74 -13.63 17.92
CA THR A 550 -2.60 -14.54 17.79
C THR A 550 -1.93 -14.34 16.44
N ILE A 551 -0.70 -14.81 16.30
CA ILE A 551 0.06 -14.77 15.04
C ILE A 551 0.41 -16.16 14.52
N THR A 552 -0.27 -17.20 15.01
CA THR A 552 -0.06 -18.59 14.59
C THR A 552 -0.82 -18.90 13.29
N LEU A 553 -0.41 -19.95 12.57
CA LEU A 553 -1.20 -20.50 11.47
C LEU A 553 -2.57 -20.96 11.98
N LEU A 554 -3.63 -20.59 11.26
CA LEU A 554 -5.01 -20.97 11.58
C LEU A 554 -5.41 -22.31 10.98
N GLY A 555 -6.61 -22.79 11.34
CA GLY A 555 -7.16 -24.05 10.85
C GLY A 555 -6.29 -25.25 11.21
N ARG A 556 -6.13 -26.16 10.24
CA ARG A 556 -5.33 -27.39 10.40
C ARG A 556 -3.94 -27.32 9.74
N GLN A 557 -3.45 -26.14 9.38
CA GLN A 557 -2.19 -25.98 8.67
C GLN A 557 -0.99 -26.54 9.45
N ASN A 558 -0.92 -26.30 10.79
CA ASN A 558 0.13 -26.89 11.63
C ASN A 558 0.04 -28.42 11.71
N GLU A 559 -1.17 -29.00 11.65
CA GLU A 559 -1.37 -30.45 11.58
C GLU A 559 -0.87 -31.00 10.25
N LEU A 560 -1.16 -30.32 9.14
CA LEU A 560 -0.63 -30.68 7.82
C LEU A 560 0.91 -30.67 7.83
N LEU A 561 1.55 -29.62 8.32
CA LEU A 561 3.01 -29.54 8.37
C LEU A 561 3.62 -30.68 9.20
N ARG A 562 3.04 -31.00 10.36
CA ARG A 562 3.49 -32.12 11.20
C ARG A 562 3.31 -33.47 10.50
N ALA A 563 2.18 -33.68 9.80
CA ALA A 563 1.93 -34.89 9.03
C ALA A 563 2.91 -35.04 7.86
N MET A 564 3.25 -33.95 7.19
CA MET A 564 4.25 -33.94 6.12
C MET A 564 5.64 -34.35 6.66
N LYS A 565 6.09 -33.74 7.77
CA LYS A 565 7.38 -34.06 8.37
C LYS A 565 7.45 -35.51 8.87
N ALA A 566 6.35 -36.05 9.37
CA ALA A 566 6.26 -37.45 9.83
C ALA A 566 6.47 -38.49 8.70
N THR A 567 6.36 -38.11 7.42
CA THR A 567 6.68 -38.99 6.30
C THR A 567 8.18 -39.27 6.14
N GLY A 568 9.03 -38.49 6.80
CA GLY A 568 10.50 -38.58 6.70
C GLY A 568 11.09 -38.00 5.40
N LYS A 569 10.28 -37.37 4.55
CA LYS A 569 10.75 -36.76 3.31
C LYS A 569 11.29 -35.34 3.58
N PRO A 570 12.24 -34.85 2.76
CA PRO A 570 12.69 -33.47 2.80
C PRO A 570 11.50 -32.49 2.64
N LEU A 571 11.45 -31.43 3.46
CA LEU A 571 10.33 -30.51 3.55
C LEU A 571 10.76 -29.08 3.33
N VAL A 572 10.28 -28.47 2.25
CA VAL A 572 10.29 -27.04 1.99
C VAL A 572 8.96 -26.45 2.49
N VAL A 573 9.01 -25.42 3.32
CA VAL A 573 7.81 -24.68 3.74
C VAL A 573 7.86 -23.27 3.15
N VAL A 574 6.78 -22.87 2.48
CA VAL A 574 6.61 -21.53 1.89
C VAL A 574 5.44 -20.85 2.60
N TYR A 575 5.69 -19.69 3.19
CA TYR A 575 4.65 -18.84 3.76
C TYR A 575 4.21 -17.80 2.73
N ILE A 576 2.90 -17.81 2.44
CA ILE A 576 2.21 -16.70 1.75
C ILE A 576 1.34 -16.03 2.80
N GLU A 577 1.65 -14.77 3.16
CA GLU A 577 1.14 -14.17 4.39
C GLU A 577 1.04 -12.64 4.31
N GLY A 578 0.01 -12.06 4.93
CA GLY A 578 -0.20 -10.61 5.01
C GLY A 578 0.40 -9.97 6.28
N ARG A 579 0.98 -10.77 7.16
CA ARG A 579 1.61 -10.35 8.43
C ARG A 579 2.74 -11.30 8.80
N PRO A 580 3.73 -10.91 9.60
CA PRO A 580 4.78 -11.83 10.06
C PRO A 580 4.20 -12.87 11.04
N LEU A 581 3.66 -13.96 10.47
CA LEU A 581 3.14 -15.08 11.25
C LEU A 581 4.26 -15.79 12.01
N ASP A 582 3.92 -16.42 13.13
CA ASP A 582 4.81 -17.31 13.87
C ASP A 582 5.34 -18.44 12.98
N LYS A 583 6.65 -18.61 13.00
CA LYS A 583 7.37 -19.60 12.21
C LYS A 583 8.16 -20.59 13.10
N GLU A 584 7.88 -20.62 14.41
CA GLU A 584 8.68 -21.37 15.36
C GLU A 584 8.82 -22.84 14.94
N TRP A 585 7.68 -23.52 14.72
CA TRP A 585 7.71 -24.94 14.32
C TRP A 585 8.42 -25.15 12.97
N ALA A 586 8.16 -24.32 11.97
CA ALA A 586 8.77 -24.43 10.65
C ALA A 586 10.28 -24.15 10.68
N ALA A 587 10.69 -23.16 11.46
CA ALA A 587 12.11 -22.83 11.63
C ALA A 587 12.91 -24.00 12.22
N GLU A 588 12.31 -24.77 13.11
CA GLU A 588 12.97 -25.94 13.72
C GLU A 588 12.92 -27.16 12.80
N ASN A 589 11.79 -27.46 12.19
CA ASN A 589 11.49 -28.74 11.57
C ASN A 589 11.59 -28.79 10.05
N ALA A 590 11.44 -27.66 9.34
CA ALA A 590 11.60 -27.63 7.89
C ALA A 590 13.07 -27.72 7.48
N ASP A 591 13.34 -28.33 6.34
CA ASP A 591 14.71 -28.41 5.77
C ASP A 591 15.04 -27.13 4.98
N ALA A 592 14.02 -26.46 4.43
CA ALA A 592 14.10 -25.10 3.90
C ALA A 592 12.83 -24.30 4.23
N LEU A 593 12.96 -23.00 4.45
CA LEU A 593 11.87 -22.09 4.82
C LEU A 593 11.95 -20.81 4.00
N ILE A 594 10.85 -20.46 3.37
CA ILE A 594 10.69 -19.27 2.54
C ILE A 594 9.49 -18.45 3.04
N THR A 595 9.58 -17.12 3.01
CA THR A 595 8.41 -16.23 3.04
C THR A 595 8.35 -15.43 1.75
N ALA A 596 7.16 -15.30 1.19
CA ALA A 596 6.90 -14.59 -0.07
C ALA A 596 5.85 -13.48 0.08
N TYR A 597 5.32 -13.27 1.29
CA TYR A 597 4.19 -12.38 1.56
C TYR A 597 3.01 -12.69 0.62
N TYR A 598 2.24 -11.69 0.16
CA TYR A 598 1.36 -11.86 -1.01
C TYR A 598 2.14 -11.42 -2.25
N PRO A 599 2.60 -12.37 -3.07
CA PRO A 599 3.66 -12.12 -4.05
C PRO A 599 3.16 -11.56 -5.40
N GLY A 600 1.87 -11.22 -5.51
CA GLY A 600 1.28 -10.66 -6.73
C GLY A 600 1.11 -11.65 -7.88
N GLN A 601 0.72 -11.11 -9.05
CA GLN A 601 0.30 -11.93 -10.20
C GLN A 601 1.38 -12.89 -10.75
N GLN A 602 2.66 -12.62 -10.50
CA GLN A 602 3.77 -13.44 -10.96
C GLN A 602 4.44 -14.24 -9.84
N GLY A 603 3.84 -14.26 -8.66
CA GLY A 603 4.41 -14.89 -7.46
C GLY A 603 4.74 -16.36 -7.62
N GLY A 604 3.88 -17.13 -8.29
CA GLY A 604 4.13 -18.56 -8.52
C GLY A 604 5.37 -18.84 -9.37
N ASN A 605 5.62 -18.01 -10.39
CA ASN A 605 6.86 -18.09 -11.17
C ASN A 605 8.08 -17.77 -10.31
N ALA A 606 8.06 -16.67 -9.56
CA ALA A 606 9.17 -16.25 -8.71
C ALA A 606 9.52 -17.29 -7.63
N ILE A 607 8.51 -17.85 -6.96
CA ILE A 607 8.71 -18.90 -5.95
C ILE A 607 9.31 -20.16 -6.60
N ALA A 608 8.79 -20.57 -7.78
CA ALA A 608 9.32 -21.73 -8.50
C ALA A 608 10.78 -21.52 -8.92
N GLU A 609 11.14 -20.34 -9.44
CA GLU A 609 12.52 -19.99 -9.84
C GLU A 609 13.49 -20.02 -8.66
N VAL A 610 13.05 -19.55 -7.48
CA VAL A 610 13.85 -19.68 -6.26
C VAL A 610 14.01 -21.14 -5.87
N ILE A 611 12.95 -21.95 -5.86
CA ILE A 611 13.01 -23.35 -5.47
C ILE A 611 13.94 -24.15 -6.42
N THR A 612 13.95 -23.85 -7.72
CA THR A 612 14.77 -24.55 -8.72
C THR A 612 16.14 -23.92 -8.96
N GLY A 613 16.43 -22.76 -8.33
CA GLY A 613 17.72 -22.08 -8.48
C GLY A 613 17.89 -21.30 -9.78
N GLU A 614 16.82 -21.12 -10.55
CA GLU A 614 16.81 -20.22 -11.72
C GLU A 614 16.99 -18.76 -11.28
N TYR A 615 16.53 -18.43 -10.07
CA TYR A 615 16.78 -17.15 -9.40
C TYR A 615 17.43 -17.37 -8.02
N ASN A 616 18.52 -16.66 -7.76
CA ASN A 616 19.19 -16.70 -6.45
C ASN A 616 18.47 -15.73 -5.48
N PRO A 617 17.82 -16.21 -4.39
CA PRO A 617 17.03 -15.36 -3.51
C PRO A 617 17.89 -14.26 -2.87
N ALA A 618 17.33 -13.06 -2.81
CA ALA A 618 17.97 -11.89 -2.22
C ALA A 618 16.98 -10.96 -1.49
N GLY A 619 15.76 -11.40 -1.27
CA GLY A 619 14.78 -10.71 -0.45
C GLY A 619 15.28 -10.55 1.00
N ARG A 620 14.90 -9.45 1.65
CA ARG A 620 15.25 -9.16 3.05
C ARG A 620 13.99 -8.75 3.80
N LEU A 621 13.82 -9.29 5.01
CA LEU A 621 12.66 -8.99 5.84
C LEU A 621 12.51 -7.49 6.11
N PRO A 622 11.39 -6.87 5.74
CA PRO A 622 11.09 -5.47 6.09
C PRO A 622 10.51 -5.32 7.50
N VAL A 623 10.27 -6.44 8.18
CA VAL A 623 9.72 -6.53 9.53
C VAL A 623 10.45 -7.61 10.32
N SER A 624 10.57 -7.41 11.63
CA SER A 624 11.00 -8.46 12.56
C SER A 624 9.89 -9.51 12.71
N VAL A 625 10.24 -10.79 12.69
CA VAL A 625 9.29 -11.90 12.90
C VAL A 625 9.31 -12.28 14.37
N PRO A 626 8.24 -12.06 15.15
CA PRO A 626 8.17 -12.44 16.55
C PRO A 626 8.29 -13.96 16.74
N ARG A 627 8.73 -14.39 17.93
CA ARG A 627 8.65 -15.80 18.36
C ARG A 627 7.21 -16.15 18.77
N SER A 628 6.58 -15.23 19.48
CA SER A 628 5.20 -15.35 19.94
C SER A 628 4.49 -14.00 19.97
N VAL A 629 3.18 -14.02 20.14
CA VAL A 629 2.38 -12.80 20.36
C VAL A 629 2.76 -12.09 21.66
N GLY A 630 3.32 -12.80 22.63
CA GLY A 630 3.78 -12.25 23.92
C GLY A 630 5.00 -11.33 23.80
N GLN A 631 5.78 -11.44 22.71
CA GLN A 631 6.94 -10.57 22.49
C GLN A 631 6.59 -9.17 21.97
N ILE A 632 5.38 -8.97 21.46
CA ILE A 632 5.00 -7.71 20.78
C ILE A 632 4.96 -6.56 21.80
N PRO A 633 5.61 -5.42 21.45
CA PRO A 633 6.31 -5.08 20.18
C PRO A 633 7.79 -5.51 20.17
N VAL A 634 8.27 -6.02 19.03
CA VAL A 634 9.63 -6.61 18.89
C VAL A 634 10.44 -6.03 17.72
N TYR A 635 10.13 -4.84 17.24
CA TYR A 635 10.84 -4.20 16.14
C TYR A 635 12.32 -3.88 16.49
N TYR A 636 13.20 -3.85 15.47
CA TYR A 636 14.66 -3.79 15.66
C TYR A 636 15.17 -2.48 16.27
N ASN A 637 14.55 -1.32 15.91
CA ASN A 637 14.99 0.03 16.31
C ASN A 637 14.34 0.50 17.63
N ARG A 638 14.05 -0.44 18.52
CA ARG A 638 13.53 -0.13 19.84
C ARG A 638 14.53 0.70 20.67
N LYS A 639 14.03 1.48 21.59
CA LYS A 639 14.84 2.29 22.50
C LYS A 639 15.55 1.43 23.55
N ALA A 640 16.72 1.90 24.02
CA ALA A 640 17.40 1.35 25.18
C ALA A 640 16.47 1.30 26.42
N PRO A 641 16.66 0.38 27.38
CA PRO A 641 17.76 -0.59 27.51
C PRO A 641 17.64 -1.81 26.59
N ALA A 642 18.66 -2.68 26.65
CA ALA A 642 18.66 -3.93 25.90
C ALA A 642 17.52 -4.85 26.32
N LEU A 643 16.98 -5.65 25.37
CA LEU A 643 16.06 -6.73 25.70
C LEU A 643 16.78 -7.78 26.54
N HIS A 644 16.02 -8.40 27.42
CA HIS A 644 16.41 -9.61 28.14
C HIS A 644 15.37 -10.70 27.88
N ALA A 645 15.78 -11.95 28.10
CA ALA A 645 14.91 -13.10 27.88
C ALA A 645 13.68 -13.05 28.82
N TYR A 646 12.57 -13.58 28.35
CA TYR A 646 11.45 -13.97 29.20
C TYR A 646 11.81 -15.27 29.92
N VAL A 647 10.97 -15.74 30.86
CA VAL A 647 11.21 -16.98 31.56
C VAL A 647 11.24 -18.19 30.61
N GLU A 648 10.33 -18.18 29.61
CA GLU A 648 10.11 -19.27 28.68
C GLU A 648 10.64 -19.01 27.27
N GLU A 649 11.13 -17.77 26.95
CA GLU A 649 11.43 -17.38 25.61
C GLU A 649 12.67 -16.49 25.54
N GLU A 650 13.51 -16.68 24.53
CA GLU A 650 14.69 -15.87 24.26
C GLU A 650 14.34 -14.40 23.93
N ALA A 651 15.26 -13.50 24.23
CA ALA A 651 15.16 -12.11 23.84
C ALA A 651 15.25 -11.94 22.32
N GLY A 652 14.48 -11.03 21.77
CA GLY A 652 14.53 -10.70 20.36
C GLY A 652 13.70 -11.61 19.43
N PRO A 653 13.53 -11.19 18.19
CA PRO A 653 12.66 -11.89 17.25
C PRO A 653 13.24 -13.23 16.80
N ARG A 654 12.40 -14.10 16.24
CA ARG A 654 12.83 -15.33 15.56
C ARG A 654 13.69 -15.03 14.34
N TYR A 655 13.26 -14.05 13.52
CA TYR A 655 14.04 -13.52 12.41
C TYR A 655 14.08 -12.00 12.51
N PRO A 656 15.28 -11.40 12.51
CA PRO A 656 15.42 -9.96 12.69
C PRO A 656 15.13 -9.18 11.39
N PHE A 657 14.79 -7.91 11.53
CA PHE A 657 14.70 -6.96 10.40
C PHE A 657 15.96 -7.00 9.52
N GLY A 658 15.76 -6.98 8.21
CA GLY A 658 16.80 -7.04 7.20
C GLY A 658 17.35 -8.44 6.93
N TYR A 659 16.90 -9.49 7.63
CA TYR A 659 17.37 -10.86 7.46
C TYR A 659 16.86 -11.49 6.17
N GLY A 660 17.73 -12.29 5.53
CA GLY A 660 17.43 -13.14 4.39
C GLY A 660 18.70 -13.84 3.91
N LEU A 661 18.57 -15.06 3.41
CA LEU A 661 19.65 -15.89 2.91
C LEU A 661 19.76 -15.81 1.39
N SER A 662 20.92 -16.26 0.87
CA SER A 662 21.20 -16.41 -0.57
C SER A 662 21.78 -17.80 -0.81
N TYR A 663 21.76 -18.27 -2.05
CA TYR A 663 22.50 -19.47 -2.48
C TYR A 663 24.01 -19.23 -2.65
N THR A 664 24.45 -18.00 -2.44
CA THR A 664 25.87 -17.64 -2.37
C THR A 664 26.23 -17.00 -1.04
N THR A 665 27.50 -16.71 -0.83
CA THR A 665 27.99 -16.10 0.42
C THR A 665 28.76 -14.82 0.11
N PHE A 666 28.67 -13.84 1.03
CA PHE A 666 29.31 -12.54 0.89
C PHE A 666 30.22 -12.23 2.07
N LYS A 667 31.40 -11.70 1.76
CA LYS A 667 32.39 -11.24 2.73
C LYS A 667 32.51 -9.72 2.65
N TYR A 668 32.42 -9.04 3.80
CA TYR A 668 32.65 -7.60 3.92
C TYR A 668 34.07 -7.32 4.38
N SER A 669 34.71 -6.27 3.86
CA SER A 669 36.07 -5.90 4.21
C SER A 669 36.37 -4.44 3.91
N GLY A 670 37.43 -3.90 4.51
CA GLY A 670 37.93 -2.57 4.19
C GLY A 670 37.02 -1.43 4.54
N LEU A 671 36.23 -1.54 5.66
CA LEU A 671 35.40 -0.45 6.14
C LEU A 671 36.28 0.77 6.46
N THR A 672 35.95 1.89 5.85
CA THR A 672 36.55 3.20 6.14
C THR A 672 35.44 4.21 6.38
N VAL A 673 35.66 5.09 7.35
CA VAL A 673 34.73 6.15 7.73
C VAL A 673 35.48 7.48 7.70
N THR A 674 35.05 8.40 6.83
CA THR A 674 35.76 9.66 6.59
C THR A 674 34.81 10.84 6.81
N PRO A 675 35.01 11.66 7.83
CA PRO A 675 34.23 12.90 8.04
C PRO A 675 34.44 13.89 6.91
N GLY A 676 33.36 14.48 6.40
CA GLY A 676 33.36 15.59 5.47
C GLY A 676 33.42 16.96 6.17
N ALA A 677 33.91 17.97 5.48
CA ALA A 677 33.99 19.34 6.00
C ALA A 677 32.60 19.99 6.23
N ASP A 678 31.56 19.51 5.54
CA ASP A 678 30.16 19.95 5.66
C ASP A 678 29.38 19.22 6.75
N GLY A 679 30.08 18.41 7.56
CA GLY A 679 29.48 17.58 8.59
C GLY A 679 28.87 16.27 8.07
N SER A 680 29.01 15.93 6.80
CA SER A 680 28.68 14.61 6.25
C SER A 680 29.70 13.55 6.71
N VAL A 681 29.38 12.28 6.49
CA VAL A 681 30.31 11.15 6.69
C VAL A 681 30.24 10.22 5.48
N ASN A 682 31.38 10.02 4.85
CA ASN A 682 31.53 9.02 3.81
C ASN A 682 31.91 7.67 4.44
N VAL A 683 31.19 6.61 4.06
CA VAL A 683 31.43 5.24 4.51
C VAL A 683 31.67 4.38 3.29
N ASP A 684 32.85 3.79 3.18
CA ASP A 684 33.26 2.93 2.08
C ASP A 684 33.59 1.53 2.59
N LEU A 685 33.22 0.52 1.84
CA LEU A 685 33.63 -0.87 2.09
C LEU A 685 33.66 -1.67 0.79
N THR A 686 34.22 -2.86 0.86
CA THR A 686 34.23 -3.84 -0.25
C THR A 686 33.41 -5.05 0.15
N VAL A 687 32.46 -5.46 -0.71
CA VAL A 687 31.72 -6.72 -0.60
C VAL A 687 32.23 -7.69 -1.68
N THR A 688 32.58 -8.88 -1.27
CA THR A 688 33.06 -9.96 -2.15
C THR A 688 32.08 -11.12 -2.13
N ASN A 689 31.62 -11.55 -3.29
CA ASN A 689 30.89 -12.81 -3.42
C ASN A 689 31.91 -13.95 -3.36
N THR A 690 31.88 -14.75 -2.30
CA THR A 690 32.80 -15.84 -2.03
C THR A 690 32.26 -17.21 -2.45
N GLY A 691 31.05 -17.27 -2.96
CA GLY A 691 30.45 -18.51 -3.46
C GLY A 691 30.60 -18.68 -4.96
N SER A 692 29.87 -19.66 -5.51
CA SER A 692 29.96 -20.10 -6.91
C SER A 692 28.81 -19.59 -7.80
N ARG A 693 27.88 -18.81 -7.26
CA ARG A 693 26.72 -18.26 -8.00
C ARG A 693 26.74 -16.73 -7.95
N ASP A 694 26.32 -16.09 -9.01
CA ASP A 694 26.01 -14.67 -9.01
C ASP A 694 24.89 -14.40 -8.02
N GLY A 695 24.90 -13.24 -7.37
CA GLY A 695 23.85 -12.92 -6.41
C GLY A 695 23.82 -11.44 -6.02
N ASP A 696 22.67 -11.04 -5.51
CA ASP A 696 22.49 -9.72 -4.93
C ASP A 696 22.74 -9.75 -3.43
N GLU A 697 23.41 -8.74 -2.94
CA GLU A 697 23.53 -8.45 -1.51
C GLU A 697 22.89 -7.12 -1.17
N VAL A 698 22.18 -7.08 -0.05
CA VAL A 698 21.63 -5.86 0.52
C VAL A 698 22.50 -5.41 1.68
N VAL A 699 23.40 -4.48 1.40
CA VAL A 699 24.30 -3.90 2.40
C VAL A 699 23.52 -2.88 3.22
N GLN A 700 23.42 -3.09 4.54
CA GLN A 700 22.65 -2.27 5.47
C GLN A 700 23.59 -1.52 6.41
N LEU A 701 23.41 -0.21 6.50
CA LEU A 701 24.20 0.67 7.35
C LEU A 701 23.34 1.22 8.48
N TYR A 702 23.77 0.98 9.71
CA TYR A 702 23.11 1.43 10.92
C TYR A 702 23.97 2.41 11.71
N VAL A 703 23.34 3.30 12.47
CA VAL A 703 24.03 4.25 13.34
C VAL A 703 23.42 4.24 14.74
N ALA A 704 24.25 4.51 15.76
CA ALA A 704 23.82 4.75 17.12
C ALA A 704 24.78 5.71 17.80
N PRO A 705 24.30 6.72 18.60
CA PRO A 705 25.16 7.52 19.45
C PRO A 705 25.59 6.70 20.67
N GLU A 706 26.85 6.87 21.11
CA GLU A 706 27.34 6.28 22.38
C GLU A 706 26.54 6.82 23.59
N TYR A 707 26.33 8.14 23.60
CA TYR A 707 25.48 8.86 24.56
C TYR A 707 24.66 9.91 23.83
N ALA A 708 23.49 10.23 24.37
CA ALA A 708 22.61 11.23 23.78
C ALA A 708 21.80 11.98 24.84
N ALA A 709 21.32 13.17 24.51
CA ALA A 709 20.51 14.01 25.39
C ALA A 709 19.14 13.38 25.74
N THR A 710 18.69 12.41 24.95
CA THR A 710 17.45 11.65 25.18
C THR A 710 17.67 10.21 24.82
N VAL A 711 16.85 9.28 25.40
CA VAL A 711 16.96 7.86 25.08
C VAL A 711 16.75 7.63 23.56
N GLN A 712 17.74 6.99 22.94
CA GLN A 712 17.75 6.70 21.52
C GLN A 712 17.50 5.23 21.24
N PRO A 713 17.12 4.87 19.99
CA PRO A 713 17.16 3.50 19.51
C PRO A 713 18.54 2.86 19.70
N VAL A 714 18.56 1.57 20.06
CA VAL A 714 19.82 0.80 20.15
C VAL A 714 20.63 0.82 18.85
N LYS A 715 19.96 1.00 17.74
CA LYS A 715 20.48 1.34 16.41
C LYS A 715 19.33 1.76 15.50
N ARG A 716 19.61 2.53 14.47
CA ARG A 716 18.66 2.86 13.42
C ARG A 716 19.30 2.71 12.06
N LEU A 717 18.54 2.24 11.07
CA LEU A 717 18.98 2.21 9.67
C LEU A 717 19.24 3.66 9.22
N ALA A 718 20.42 3.88 8.65
CA ALA A 718 20.83 5.19 8.15
C ALA A 718 20.94 5.19 6.62
N GLU A 719 21.29 4.04 6.01
CA GLU A 719 21.34 3.88 4.57
C GLU A 719 21.39 2.38 4.20
N PHE A 720 21.10 2.06 2.94
CA PHE A 720 21.23 0.71 2.40
C PHE A 720 21.52 0.73 0.90
N SER A 721 22.06 -0.38 0.39
CA SER A 721 22.34 -0.54 -1.03
C SER A 721 22.19 -2.00 -1.45
N ARG A 722 21.36 -2.26 -2.46
CA ARG A 722 21.29 -3.54 -3.14
C ARG A 722 22.31 -3.56 -4.27
N VAL A 723 23.21 -4.56 -4.29
CA VAL A 723 24.29 -4.67 -5.26
C VAL A 723 24.38 -6.09 -5.81
N ASN A 724 24.39 -6.22 -7.12
CA ASN A 724 24.65 -7.49 -7.81
C ASN A 724 26.16 -7.73 -7.87
N ILE A 725 26.63 -8.92 -7.49
CA ILE A 725 28.05 -9.31 -7.47
C ILE A 725 28.19 -10.71 -8.06
N SER A 726 28.90 -10.80 -9.18
CA SER A 726 29.18 -12.09 -9.81
C SER A 726 30.06 -12.98 -8.93
N ALA A 727 29.95 -14.29 -9.11
CA ALA A 727 30.72 -15.30 -8.37
C ALA A 727 32.22 -14.97 -8.36
N GLY A 728 32.83 -14.98 -7.19
CA GLY A 728 34.27 -14.68 -7.00
C GLY A 728 34.67 -13.22 -7.20
N GLN A 729 33.73 -12.31 -7.54
CA GLN A 729 34.01 -10.89 -7.75
C GLN A 729 33.79 -10.05 -6.49
N SER A 730 34.35 -8.85 -6.51
CA SER A 730 34.20 -7.86 -5.44
C SER A 730 33.60 -6.57 -5.98
N ARG A 731 32.85 -5.88 -5.16
CA ARG A 731 32.27 -4.57 -5.46
C ARG A 731 32.47 -3.59 -4.32
N LYS A 732 32.93 -2.37 -4.66
CA LYS A 732 32.99 -1.28 -3.70
C LYS A 732 31.56 -0.75 -3.48
N VAL A 733 31.18 -0.58 -2.22
CA VAL A 733 29.92 0.06 -1.79
C VAL A 733 30.29 1.33 -1.03
N SER A 734 29.65 2.43 -1.37
CA SER A 734 29.91 3.75 -0.78
C SER A 734 28.58 4.38 -0.35
N PHE A 735 28.57 4.92 0.87
CA PHE A 735 27.45 5.69 1.41
C PHE A 735 27.93 7.10 1.77
N ASN A 736 27.10 8.09 1.51
CA ASN A 736 27.29 9.45 2.02
C ASN A 736 26.18 9.75 3.02
N LEU A 737 26.51 9.82 4.29
CA LEU A 737 25.60 10.16 5.37
C LEU A 737 25.62 11.68 5.57
N PRO A 738 24.52 12.40 5.30
CA PRO A 738 24.45 13.84 5.55
C PRO A 738 24.56 14.14 7.06
N ALA A 739 24.95 15.37 7.41
CA ALA A 739 25.08 15.80 8.80
C ALA A 739 23.80 15.55 9.63
N THR A 740 22.64 15.65 9.01
CA THR A 740 21.33 15.39 9.64
C THR A 740 21.13 13.94 10.08
N THR A 741 21.92 12.99 9.56
CA THR A 741 21.95 11.60 10.07
C THR A 741 22.35 11.56 11.53
N PHE A 742 23.14 12.50 12.00
CA PHE A 742 23.62 12.58 13.39
C PHE A 742 22.80 13.53 14.26
N HIS A 743 21.56 13.79 13.86
CA HIS A 743 20.59 14.55 14.65
C HIS A 743 19.68 13.60 15.45
N ILE A 744 19.20 14.09 16.58
CA ILE A 744 18.19 13.45 17.42
C ILE A 744 17.04 14.42 17.73
N ILE A 745 15.93 13.89 18.20
CA ILE A 745 14.89 14.71 18.82
C ILE A 745 15.32 15.03 20.26
N GLY A 746 15.68 16.27 20.49
CA GLY A 746 16.14 16.80 21.79
C GLY A 746 15.03 16.86 22.85
N PRO A 747 15.38 17.30 24.09
CA PRO A 747 14.38 17.44 25.16
C PRO A 747 13.21 18.38 24.82
N ASP A 748 13.45 19.37 23.95
CA ASP A 748 12.48 20.35 23.46
C ASP A 748 11.63 19.90 22.28
N TYR A 749 11.70 18.60 21.91
CA TYR A 749 11.00 17.98 20.76
C TYR A 749 11.43 18.52 19.39
N LYS A 750 12.64 19.08 19.26
CA LYS A 750 13.19 19.54 17.99
C LYS A 750 14.34 18.64 17.52
N TRP A 751 14.50 18.53 16.22
CA TRP A 751 15.68 17.92 15.62
C TRP A 751 16.89 18.81 15.88
N GLN A 752 17.94 18.25 16.45
CA GLN A 752 19.18 18.96 16.76
C GLN A 752 20.40 18.05 16.58
N PRO A 753 21.57 18.59 16.24
CA PRO A 753 22.82 17.84 16.23
C PRO A 753 23.06 17.19 17.59
N GLN A 754 23.50 15.94 17.58
CA GLN A 754 23.97 15.25 18.78
C GLN A 754 25.49 15.08 18.71
N PRO A 755 26.23 15.92 19.43
CA PRO A 755 27.70 15.80 19.48
C PRO A 755 28.13 14.54 20.24
N GLY A 756 29.36 14.10 19.99
CA GLY A 756 29.99 12.95 20.61
C GLY A 756 30.21 11.79 19.65
N LYS A 757 30.55 10.64 20.21
CA LYS A 757 30.85 9.45 19.41
C LYS A 757 29.57 8.77 18.91
N TRP A 758 29.65 8.35 17.65
CA TRP A 758 28.62 7.57 16.98
C TRP A 758 29.23 6.28 16.41
N ASP A 759 28.58 5.18 16.65
CA ASP A 759 28.88 3.92 15.99
C ASP A 759 28.28 3.90 14.59
N ILE A 760 29.11 3.47 13.63
CA ILE A 760 28.76 3.17 12.24
C ILE A 760 28.84 1.67 12.08
N MET A 761 27.72 1.01 11.90
CA MET A 761 27.61 -0.44 11.86
C MET A 761 27.15 -0.88 10.47
N VAL A 762 27.91 -1.74 9.79
CA VAL A 762 27.55 -2.26 8.46
C VAL A 762 27.35 -3.76 8.54
N GLY A 763 26.25 -4.24 7.98
CA GLY A 763 25.89 -5.64 8.06
C GLY A 763 24.90 -6.11 6.99
N ALA A 764 24.52 -7.39 7.07
CA ALA A 764 23.56 -8.04 6.20
C ALA A 764 22.14 -8.07 6.81
N SER A 765 22.02 -7.71 8.09
CA SER A 765 20.75 -7.50 8.79
C SER A 765 20.95 -6.68 10.06
N SER A 766 19.88 -6.31 10.74
CA SER A 766 19.97 -5.61 12.04
C SER A 766 20.67 -6.43 13.14
N ALA A 767 20.77 -7.75 13.00
CA ALA A 767 21.46 -8.63 13.94
C ALA A 767 22.80 -9.17 13.40
N ASP A 768 23.00 -9.18 12.09
CA ASP A 768 24.27 -9.63 11.45
C ASP A 768 25.12 -8.40 11.08
N ILE A 769 25.72 -7.76 12.10
CA ILE A 769 26.67 -6.67 11.91
C ILE A 769 28.06 -7.25 11.64
N ARG A 770 28.64 -6.96 10.48
CA ARG A 770 29.91 -7.53 10.00
C ARG A 770 31.10 -6.61 10.18
N SER A 771 30.89 -5.32 10.26
CA SER A 771 31.95 -4.33 10.49
C SER A 771 31.38 -3.14 11.26
N THR A 772 32.20 -2.61 12.20
CA THR A 772 31.85 -1.42 12.99
C THR A 772 33.04 -0.46 13.02
N ALA A 773 32.75 0.82 12.95
CA ALA A 773 33.69 1.91 13.16
C ALA A 773 33.00 3.01 13.97
N THR A 774 33.80 3.91 14.57
CA THR A 774 33.29 5.04 15.36
C THR A 774 33.70 6.37 14.69
N VAL A 775 32.82 7.35 14.76
CA VAL A 775 33.07 8.71 14.29
C VAL A 775 32.68 9.72 15.37
N ASP A 776 33.51 10.74 15.58
CA ASP A 776 33.19 11.90 16.44
C ASP A 776 32.39 12.94 15.66
N ARG A 777 31.34 13.48 16.28
CA ARG A 777 30.42 14.45 15.68
C ARG A 777 30.31 15.71 16.52
#